data_5e41ecfac3ea321fa462e60fc16ef7c3
#
_entry.id   5e41ecfac3ea321fa462e60fc16ef7c3
#
_cell.length_a   1.000
_cell.length_b   1.000
_cell.length_c   1.000
_cell.angle_alpha   90.00
_cell.angle_beta   90.00
_cell.angle_gamma   90.00
#
_symmetry.space_group_name_H-M   'P 1'
#
loop_
_entity.id
_entity.type
_entity.pdbx_description
1 polymer ?
#
loop_
_entity_poly.entity_id
_entity_poly.type
_entity_poly.pdbx_seq_one_letter_code
_entity_poly.pdbx_strand_id
1 'polypeptide(L)'
;MSQAFDRLSPALQHQIVHTLGFRGLRPVQAQATDAILDGDNCVVLAPTAGGKTEASFFPLLSLMDTEEWSPVSVIYLSPIRALLNNQEDRVERLADLVGRRAFKWHGDVNQSARKRFFRAPTDVLLTTPESLEAMLMSAKFPARQLFAGLQAVIIDEVHAFADDDRGAHLSAVLERLVRFCRRDLQRIGLSATVGNPDEILGWLQGSSKRPSRVVDPGGEKKAAQLALDFVGGLENAALVIRSLHPGKKRLVFVDSRRKAETLGKLLSDGGVRAYVMHGSLSVAERQDAERAFQDGKDCVIVATSAMELGIDIGDLDHVLQIDSPPTVASFLQRMGRTGRREGAFPNCTFLATTAAGLQQAAAVLALHSEGYVEPVRPSYEAFHLYAHQAMALSVQTAGLVRSELWTWLEGASAFRATTEADRTAIVDHMLSEEILAEDEGRLWLGPHGERKYGRANFRELYAVFSSPRLITVRVDNKDIGQVEAQFLAALEGPEGYSGTCFTLAARAWLVEHIDWERGVCIVRPAPVGNAPRWNGGARWLSYDMMQAMRRVLVDDNTPESWSQRAREAMATERANYAFLRDSDSPLIEGKDEATWWNFAGGAANLLLAQLLESELGSKLVARNSSLTFKEGAAKSTAAIRQTLTSLQQDSRPTEADVLRFAEGAKRGRLSKFEPCLPDGLLQRYFGATVVDADGARRALSLLGKQRDEPS
;
A
#
# COMPACT_ATOMS: atom_id res chain seq x y z
N MET A 1 15.18 -5.92 35.24
CA MET A 1 15.11 -6.09 33.77
C MET A 1 14.08 -7.17 33.46
N SER A 2 13.51 -7.25 32.27
CA SER A 2 12.53 -8.30 31.98
C SER A 2 13.22 -9.66 31.83
N GLN A 3 12.50 -10.76 32.14
CA GLN A 3 13.01 -12.14 31.97
C GLN A 3 13.49 -12.39 30.51
N ALA A 4 12.87 -11.76 29.52
CA ALA A 4 13.27 -11.80 28.11
C ALA A 4 14.67 -11.17 27.87
N PHE A 5 15.05 -10.13 28.61
CA PHE A 5 16.36 -9.52 28.50
C PHE A 5 17.48 -10.49 28.95
N ASP A 6 17.22 -11.26 30.01
CA ASP A 6 18.18 -12.20 30.56
C ASP A 6 18.42 -13.42 29.65
N ARG A 7 17.54 -13.65 28.67
CA ARG A 7 17.69 -14.68 27.61
C ARG A 7 18.64 -14.27 26.47
N LEU A 8 18.92 -12.98 26.30
CA LEU A 8 19.88 -12.52 25.29
C LEU A 8 21.33 -12.89 25.68
N SER A 9 22.23 -12.97 24.70
CA SER A 9 23.65 -13.22 24.97
C SER A 9 24.25 -12.14 25.87
N PRO A 10 25.16 -12.50 26.81
CA PRO A 10 25.77 -11.53 27.73
C PRO A 10 26.46 -10.36 27.01
N ALA A 11 27.10 -10.64 25.86
CA ALA A 11 27.74 -9.61 25.05
C ALA A 11 26.71 -8.59 24.54
N LEU A 12 25.58 -9.04 24.00
CA LEU A 12 24.53 -8.17 23.52
C LEU A 12 23.82 -7.41 24.65
N GLN A 13 23.57 -8.06 25.80
CA GLN A 13 23.03 -7.37 27.00
C GLN A 13 23.90 -6.18 27.39
N HIS A 14 25.22 -6.37 27.43
CA HIS A 14 26.16 -5.30 27.71
C HIS A 14 26.06 -4.15 26.70
N GLN A 15 26.01 -4.49 25.41
CA GLN A 15 25.92 -3.48 24.35
C GLN A 15 24.59 -2.69 24.40
N ILE A 16 23.48 -3.36 24.67
CA ILE A 16 22.15 -2.70 24.80
C ILE A 16 22.17 -1.66 25.92
N VAL A 17 22.78 -1.97 27.06
CA VAL A 17 22.82 -1.07 28.22
C VAL A 17 23.86 0.03 28.04
N HIS A 18 25.09 -0.33 27.68
CA HIS A 18 26.23 0.61 27.70
C HIS A 18 26.44 1.36 26.40
N THR A 19 26.18 0.76 25.24
CA THR A 19 26.37 1.38 23.93
C THR A 19 25.10 2.07 23.44
N LEU A 20 23.95 1.40 23.56
CA LEU A 20 22.66 1.96 23.13
C LEU A 20 21.97 2.78 24.23
N GLY A 21 22.39 2.66 25.49
CA GLY A 21 21.85 3.40 26.63
C GLY A 21 20.42 3.00 27.03
N PHE A 22 19.99 1.79 26.68
CA PHE A 22 18.64 1.32 27.01
C PHE A 22 18.58 0.90 28.49
N ARG A 23 17.57 1.37 29.20
CA ARG A 23 17.32 0.96 30.59
C ARG A 23 16.63 -0.41 30.72
N GLY A 24 16.12 -0.95 29.62
CA GLY A 24 15.42 -2.22 29.52
C GLY A 24 14.73 -2.37 28.17
N LEU A 25 14.21 -3.56 27.88
CA LEU A 25 13.41 -3.80 26.68
C LEU A 25 12.01 -3.17 26.82
N ARG A 26 11.51 -2.59 25.74
CA ARG A 26 10.10 -2.21 25.65
C ARG A 26 9.22 -3.47 25.63
N PRO A 27 7.94 -3.39 26.02
CA PRO A 27 7.06 -4.57 26.03
C PRO A 27 7.05 -5.36 24.71
N VAL A 28 6.99 -4.68 23.58
CA VAL A 28 7.04 -5.32 22.24
C VAL A 28 8.39 -6.02 22.00
N GLN A 29 9.49 -5.43 22.46
CA GLN A 29 10.81 -6.00 22.30
C GLN A 29 10.98 -7.24 23.19
N ALA A 30 10.44 -7.21 24.41
CA ALA A 30 10.48 -8.35 25.31
C ALA A 30 9.68 -9.55 24.75
N GLN A 31 8.42 -9.32 24.34
CA GLN A 31 7.60 -10.39 23.78
C GLN A 31 8.15 -10.94 22.44
N ALA A 32 8.68 -10.05 21.57
CA ALA A 32 9.32 -10.48 20.33
C ALA A 32 10.60 -11.26 20.60
N THR A 33 11.38 -10.88 21.62
CA THR A 33 12.58 -11.62 22.03
C THR A 33 12.21 -13.05 22.43
N ASP A 34 11.18 -13.24 23.25
CA ASP A 34 10.72 -14.57 23.63
C ASP A 34 10.26 -15.38 22.43
N ALA A 35 9.40 -14.81 21.56
CA ALA A 35 8.91 -15.49 20.37
C ALA A 35 10.03 -15.94 19.43
N ILE A 36 10.98 -15.05 19.15
CA ILE A 36 12.06 -15.31 18.19
C ILE A 36 13.09 -16.30 18.75
N LEU A 37 13.44 -16.19 20.03
CA LEU A 37 14.34 -17.15 20.69
C LEU A 37 13.71 -18.54 20.87
N ASP A 38 12.37 -18.64 21.00
CA ASP A 38 11.63 -19.90 20.96
C ASP A 38 11.62 -20.55 19.57
N GLY A 39 12.03 -19.80 18.55
CA GLY A 39 12.06 -20.24 17.15
C GLY A 39 10.73 -20.09 16.42
N ASP A 40 9.77 -19.35 16.96
CA ASP A 40 8.44 -19.16 16.36
C ASP A 40 8.51 -18.24 15.15
N ASN A 41 7.64 -18.47 14.16
CA ASN A 41 7.26 -17.44 13.20
C ASN A 41 6.41 -16.40 13.93
N CYS A 42 6.58 -15.12 13.63
CA CYS A 42 5.79 -14.12 14.33
C CYS A 42 5.46 -12.89 13.46
N VAL A 43 4.35 -12.26 13.78
CA VAL A 43 4.01 -10.91 13.34
C VAL A 43 4.10 -9.98 14.54
N VAL A 44 5.00 -9.00 14.46
CA VAL A 44 5.26 -8.04 15.54
C VAL A 44 4.50 -6.75 15.24
N LEU A 45 3.50 -6.46 16.04
CA LEU A 45 2.67 -5.27 15.94
C LEU A 45 3.22 -4.17 16.85
N ALA A 46 3.54 -3.03 16.28
CA ALA A 46 3.85 -1.83 17.03
C ALA A 46 3.67 -0.59 16.17
N PRO A 47 3.31 0.55 16.77
CA PRO A 47 3.24 1.81 16.03
C PRO A 47 4.61 2.19 15.44
N THR A 48 4.61 3.13 14.50
CA THR A 48 5.85 3.70 13.99
C THR A 48 6.69 4.24 15.15
N ALA A 49 8.00 3.98 15.16
CA ALA A 49 8.90 4.27 16.28
C ALA A 49 8.67 3.43 17.57
N GLY A 50 7.85 2.39 17.53
CA GLY A 50 7.67 1.44 18.63
C GLY A 50 8.89 0.57 18.95
N GLY A 51 9.93 0.60 18.10
CA GLY A 51 11.15 -0.21 18.29
C GLY A 51 11.06 -1.58 17.64
N LYS A 52 10.29 -1.73 16.55
CA LYS A 52 10.12 -2.99 15.80
C LYS A 52 11.44 -3.55 15.27
N THR A 53 12.32 -2.69 14.78
CA THR A 53 13.62 -3.11 14.24
C THR A 53 14.45 -3.77 15.33
N GLU A 54 14.61 -3.14 16.49
CA GLU A 54 15.31 -3.72 17.63
C GLU A 54 14.61 -4.99 18.16
N ALA A 55 13.26 -5.00 18.16
CA ALA A 55 12.48 -6.16 18.57
C ALA A 55 12.81 -7.43 17.76
N SER A 56 13.09 -7.27 16.45
CA SER A 56 13.50 -8.39 15.59
C SER A 56 15.01 -8.66 15.64
N PHE A 57 15.83 -7.62 15.69
CA PHE A 57 17.28 -7.79 15.59
C PHE A 57 17.94 -8.25 16.90
N PHE A 58 17.53 -7.78 18.07
CA PHE A 58 18.15 -8.20 19.34
C PHE A 58 18.15 -9.73 19.53
N PRO A 59 17.03 -10.44 19.40
CA PRO A 59 17.06 -11.89 19.54
C PRO A 59 17.86 -12.58 18.42
N LEU A 60 17.77 -12.13 17.16
CA LEU A 60 18.53 -12.72 16.07
C LEU A 60 20.04 -12.50 16.20
N LEU A 61 20.47 -11.32 16.64
CA LEU A 61 21.88 -11.03 16.92
C LEU A 61 22.40 -11.86 18.08
N SER A 62 21.56 -12.10 19.11
CA SER A 62 21.88 -13.02 20.20
C SER A 62 22.10 -14.44 19.68
N LEU A 63 21.22 -14.95 18.81
CA LEU A 63 21.38 -16.27 18.19
C LEU A 63 22.61 -16.34 17.28
N MET A 64 22.89 -15.28 16.49
CA MET A 64 24.12 -15.20 15.68
C MET A 64 25.39 -15.30 16.53
N ASP A 65 25.37 -14.72 17.72
CA ASP A 65 26.48 -14.74 18.67
C ASP A 65 26.64 -16.11 19.33
N THR A 66 25.55 -16.69 19.82
CA THR A 66 25.57 -17.96 20.59
C THR A 66 25.66 -19.23 19.73
N GLU A 67 25.07 -19.21 18.50
CA GLU A 67 25.03 -20.38 17.60
C GLU A 67 26.05 -20.29 16.45
N GLU A 68 26.88 -19.26 16.44
CA GLU A 68 27.93 -19.02 15.41
C GLU A 68 27.40 -19.11 13.95
N TRP A 69 26.27 -18.45 13.66
CA TRP A 69 25.68 -18.50 12.34
C TRP A 69 26.64 -18.01 11.25
N SER A 70 26.65 -18.71 10.12
CA SER A 70 27.47 -18.35 8.96
C SER A 70 26.71 -17.43 8.00
N PRO A 71 27.41 -16.52 7.30
CA PRO A 71 26.81 -15.65 6.27
C PRO A 71 26.28 -16.44 5.06
N VAL A 72 25.16 -16.06 4.42
CA VAL A 72 24.13 -15.08 4.82
C VAL A 72 23.16 -15.75 5.78
N SER A 73 22.95 -15.22 6.97
CA SER A 73 22.09 -15.86 7.99
C SER A 73 20.71 -15.20 8.13
N VAL A 74 20.60 -13.90 7.82
CA VAL A 74 19.32 -13.16 7.88
C VAL A 74 19.12 -12.33 6.60
N ILE A 75 17.90 -12.39 6.05
CA ILE A 75 17.46 -11.45 5.01
C ILE A 75 16.45 -10.49 5.62
N TYR A 76 16.65 -9.17 5.37
CA TYR A 76 15.71 -8.12 5.71
C TYR A 76 15.05 -7.59 4.43
N LEU A 77 13.74 -7.80 4.30
CA LEU A 77 12.95 -7.39 3.15
C LEU A 77 12.15 -6.13 3.46
N SER A 78 12.23 -5.15 2.57
CA SER A 78 11.48 -3.91 2.69
C SER A 78 10.66 -3.64 1.42
N PRO A 79 9.47 -3.02 1.55
CA PRO A 79 8.60 -2.76 0.41
C PRO A 79 9.17 -1.71 -0.56
N ILE A 80 9.99 -0.79 -0.11
CA ILE A 80 10.52 0.28 -0.97
C ILE A 80 12.00 0.56 -0.70
N ARG A 81 12.72 0.96 -1.75
CA ARG A 81 14.16 1.28 -1.67
C ARG A 81 14.47 2.43 -0.71
N ALA A 82 13.60 3.42 -0.62
CA ALA A 82 13.77 4.55 0.30
C ALA A 82 13.82 4.08 1.76
N LEU A 83 12.94 3.14 2.12
CA LEU A 83 12.94 2.54 3.46
C LEU A 83 14.20 1.71 3.72
N LEU A 84 14.66 0.93 2.72
CA LEU A 84 15.94 0.21 2.82
C LEU A 84 17.11 1.16 3.09
N ASN A 85 17.17 2.29 2.37
CA ASN A 85 18.23 3.26 2.57
C ASN A 85 18.24 3.86 3.99
N ASN A 86 17.06 4.10 4.54
CA ASN A 86 16.91 4.64 5.90
C ASN A 86 17.22 3.59 6.99
N GLN A 87 16.99 2.31 6.71
CA GLN A 87 17.28 1.23 7.65
C GLN A 87 18.73 0.74 7.60
N GLU A 88 19.47 1.01 6.51
CA GLU A 88 20.85 0.53 6.33
C GLU A 88 21.74 0.87 7.50
N ASP A 89 21.93 2.17 7.78
CA ASP A 89 22.81 2.66 8.86
C ASP A 89 22.39 2.12 10.25
N ARG A 90 21.08 1.93 10.44
CA ARG A 90 20.54 1.39 11.69
C ARG A 90 20.85 -0.09 11.86
N VAL A 91 20.61 -0.88 10.80
CA VAL A 91 20.88 -2.32 10.80
C VAL A 91 22.38 -2.59 10.87
N GLU A 92 23.21 -1.82 10.15
CA GLU A 92 24.69 -1.91 10.27
C GLU A 92 25.14 -1.66 11.69
N ARG A 93 24.69 -0.57 12.32
CA ARG A 93 25.04 -0.27 13.73
C ARG A 93 24.60 -1.38 14.69
N LEU A 94 23.41 -1.97 14.49
CA LEU A 94 22.95 -3.08 15.33
C LEU A 94 23.79 -4.34 15.12
N ALA A 95 24.13 -4.68 13.88
CA ALA A 95 24.99 -5.83 13.58
C ALA A 95 26.40 -5.68 14.15
N ASP A 96 26.97 -4.47 14.07
CA ASP A 96 28.29 -4.16 14.62
C ASP A 96 28.40 -4.38 16.14
N LEU A 97 27.27 -4.33 16.89
CA LEU A 97 27.27 -4.57 18.34
C LEU A 97 27.83 -5.96 18.72
N VAL A 98 27.70 -6.92 17.83
CA VAL A 98 28.19 -8.31 18.01
C VAL A 98 29.20 -8.70 16.93
N GLY A 99 29.87 -7.74 16.30
CA GLY A 99 30.88 -7.96 15.27
C GLY A 99 30.36 -8.56 13.97
N ARG A 100 29.05 -8.43 13.70
CA ARG A 100 28.39 -8.90 12.48
C ARG A 100 28.26 -7.76 11.48
N ARG A 101 28.04 -8.10 10.19
CA ARG A 101 28.01 -7.11 9.10
C ARG A 101 26.70 -7.21 8.35
N ALA A 102 26.21 -6.05 7.88
CA ALA A 102 25.07 -5.96 6.98
C ALA A 102 25.50 -5.48 5.59
N PHE A 103 24.70 -5.77 4.58
CA PHE A 103 24.88 -5.30 3.22
C PHE A 103 23.54 -5.05 2.55
N LYS A 104 23.42 -3.91 1.90
CA LYS A 104 22.24 -3.54 1.13
C LYS A 104 22.41 -3.94 -0.33
N TRP A 105 21.42 -4.68 -0.87
CA TRP A 105 21.39 -5.09 -2.26
C TRP A 105 20.11 -4.66 -2.97
N HIS A 106 20.25 -3.76 -3.92
CA HIS A 106 19.19 -3.38 -4.86
C HIS A 106 19.79 -3.01 -6.23
N GLY A 107 18.94 -2.67 -7.22
CA GLY A 107 19.36 -2.41 -8.60
C GLY A 107 20.47 -1.38 -8.76
N ASP A 108 20.53 -0.36 -7.88
CA ASP A 108 21.45 0.77 -7.98
C ASP A 108 22.81 0.53 -7.31
N VAL A 109 22.99 -0.63 -6.63
CA VAL A 109 24.28 -0.98 -6.02
C VAL A 109 25.32 -1.26 -7.10
N ASN A 110 26.48 -0.60 -6.99
CA ASN A 110 27.54 -0.69 -7.99
C ASN A 110 28.18 -2.09 -8.04
N GLN A 111 28.79 -2.42 -9.19
CA GLN A 111 29.40 -3.72 -9.43
C GLN A 111 30.55 -4.06 -8.48
N SER A 112 31.31 -3.05 -8.04
CA SER A 112 32.46 -3.27 -7.13
C SER A 112 31.98 -3.68 -5.73
N ALA A 113 30.89 -3.10 -5.23
CA ALA A 113 30.27 -3.51 -3.96
C ALA A 113 29.69 -4.93 -4.05
N ARG A 114 29.02 -5.29 -5.17
CA ARG A 114 28.55 -6.66 -5.41
C ARG A 114 29.69 -7.68 -5.43
N LYS A 115 30.81 -7.35 -6.09
CA LYS A 115 32.01 -8.22 -6.11
C LYS A 115 32.61 -8.39 -4.72
N ARG A 116 32.62 -7.35 -3.89
CA ARG A 116 33.06 -7.46 -2.48
C ARG A 116 32.18 -8.40 -1.68
N PHE A 117 30.85 -8.25 -1.81
CA PHE A 117 29.88 -9.13 -1.16
C PHE A 117 30.11 -10.60 -1.53
N PHE A 118 30.33 -10.93 -2.81
CA PHE A 118 30.60 -12.31 -3.21
C PHE A 118 31.92 -12.89 -2.65
N ARG A 119 32.94 -12.03 -2.43
CA ARG A 119 34.21 -12.47 -1.84
C ARG A 119 34.12 -12.66 -0.33
N ALA A 120 33.36 -11.85 0.34
CA ALA A 120 33.15 -11.87 1.78
C ALA A 120 31.68 -11.54 2.09
N PRO A 121 30.78 -12.54 2.01
CA PRO A 121 29.38 -12.35 2.31
C PRO A 121 29.16 -11.78 3.72
N THR A 122 28.11 -11.01 3.90
CA THR A 122 27.73 -10.40 5.17
C THR A 122 26.64 -11.22 5.83
N ASP A 123 26.48 -11.09 7.15
CA ASP A 123 25.53 -11.87 7.94
C ASP A 123 24.09 -11.48 7.63
N VAL A 124 23.83 -10.17 7.45
CA VAL A 124 22.52 -9.62 7.15
C VAL A 124 22.49 -9.06 5.73
N LEU A 125 21.53 -9.48 4.93
CA LEU A 125 21.27 -8.97 3.58
C LEU A 125 19.98 -8.16 3.55
N LEU A 126 20.07 -6.85 3.34
CA LEU A 126 18.92 -5.97 3.15
C LEU A 126 18.56 -5.90 1.66
N THR A 127 17.30 -6.20 1.31
CA THR A 127 16.88 -6.20 -0.11
C THR A 127 15.38 -5.96 -0.28
N THR A 128 14.91 -5.93 -1.54
CA THR A 128 13.48 -5.91 -1.89
C THR A 128 13.05 -7.24 -2.52
N PRO A 129 11.75 -7.59 -2.52
CA PRO A 129 11.27 -8.82 -3.16
C PRO A 129 11.69 -8.94 -4.62
N GLU A 130 11.63 -7.85 -5.37
CA GLU A 130 12.01 -7.82 -6.80
C GLU A 130 13.52 -8.06 -7.00
N SER A 131 14.34 -7.55 -6.08
CA SER A 131 15.78 -7.79 -6.11
C SER A 131 16.13 -9.23 -5.74
N LEU A 132 15.40 -9.80 -4.78
CA LEU A 132 15.52 -11.22 -4.40
C LEU A 132 15.09 -12.13 -5.55
N GLU A 133 13.98 -11.84 -6.24
CA GLU A 133 13.54 -12.52 -7.46
C GLU A 133 14.65 -12.52 -8.51
N ALA A 134 15.22 -11.34 -8.79
CA ALA A 134 16.32 -11.20 -9.75
C ALA A 134 17.58 -12.00 -9.35
N MET A 135 17.88 -12.12 -8.05
CA MET A 135 18.96 -12.98 -7.54
C MET A 135 18.67 -14.46 -7.83
N LEU A 136 17.47 -14.94 -7.51
CA LEU A 136 17.08 -16.34 -7.70
C LEU A 136 17.08 -16.75 -9.18
N MET A 137 16.66 -15.85 -10.06
CA MET A 137 16.63 -16.10 -11.52
C MET A 137 18.01 -15.98 -12.19
N SER A 138 19.00 -15.37 -11.53
CA SER A 138 20.30 -15.12 -12.13
C SER A 138 21.24 -16.31 -12.03
N ALA A 139 21.62 -16.89 -13.17
CA ALA A 139 22.64 -17.94 -13.22
C ALA A 139 24.01 -17.50 -12.65
N LYS A 140 24.26 -16.19 -12.55
CA LYS A 140 25.52 -15.65 -11.99
C LYS A 140 25.47 -15.47 -10.47
N PHE A 141 24.29 -15.55 -9.86
CA PHE A 141 24.12 -15.42 -8.43
C PHE A 141 24.17 -16.81 -7.77
N PRO A 142 25.12 -17.10 -6.88
CA PRO A 142 25.28 -18.43 -6.30
C PRO A 142 24.30 -18.66 -5.12
N ALA A 143 22.98 -18.61 -5.43
CA ALA A 143 21.91 -18.68 -4.41
C ALA A 143 22.04 -19.91 -3.49
N ARG A 144 22.34 -21.07 -4.06
CA ARG A 144 22.50 -22.33 -3.30
C ARG A 144 23.62 -22.26 -2.26
N GLN A 145 24.70 -21.55 -2.55
CA GLN A 145 25.82 -21.40 -1.60
C GLN A 145 25.53 -20.33 -0.55
N LEU A 146 25.00 -19.19 -0.99
CA LEU A 146 24.78 -18.02 -0.11
C LEU A 146 23.61 -18.24 0.85
N PHE A 147 22.55 -18.92 0.43
CA PHE A 147 21.34 -19.08 1.23
C PHE A 147 21.27 -20.45 1.96
N ALA A 148 22.25 -21.32 1.79
CA ALA A 148 22.28 -22.59 2.51
C ALA A 148 22.32 -22.44 4.05
N GLY A 149 22.94 -21.37 4.54
CA GLY A 149 23.04 -21.03 5.95
C GLY A 149 21.95 -20.11 6.48
N LEU A 150 21.00 -19.71 5.64
CA LEU A 150 19.95 -18.77 6.01
C LEU A 150 19.06 -19.35 7.13
N GLN A 151 18.82 -18.56 8.17
CA GLN A 151 18.07 -18.95 9.37
C GLN A 151 16.75 -18.20 9.50
N ALA A 152 16.74 -16.89 9.16
CA ALA A 152 15.57 -16.05 9.33
C ALA A 152 15.37 -15.05 8.18
N VAL A 153 14.10 -14.72 7.94
CA VAL A 153 13.71 -13.59 7.10
C VAL A 153 12.87 -12.62 7.91
N ILE A 154 13.25 -11.33 7.87
CA ILE A 154 12.47 -10.22 8.41
C ILE A 154 11.76 -9.53 7.25
N ILE A 155 10.45 -9.34 7.35
CA ILE A 155 9.64 -8.62 6.36
C ILE A 155 9.13 -7.36 7.02
N ASP A 156 9.72 -6.22 6.66
CA ASP A 156 9.31 -4.92 7.19
C ASP A 156 8.04 -4.43 6.49
N GLU A 157 7.17 -3.78 7.27
CA GLU A 157 5.86 -3.30 6.82
C GLU A 157 5.07 -4.41 6.09
N VAL A 158 5.01 -5.61 6.69
CA VAL A 158 4.40 -6.80 6.08
C VAL A 158 2.95 -6.56 5.61
N HIS A 159 2.20 -5.70 6.30
CA HIS A 159 0.85 -5.31 5.92
C HIS A 159 0.79 -4.56 4.56
N ALA A 160 1.86 -3.86 4.18
CA ALA A 160 1.94 -3.17 2.89
C ALA A 160 2.21 -4.13 1.72
N PHE A 161 2.55 -5.38 2.02
CA PHE A 161 2.71 -6.45 1.03
C PHE A 161 1.44 -7.29 0.90
N ALA A 162 0.87 -7.74 2.01
CA ALA A 162 -0.09 -8.82 2.02
C ALA A 162 -1.39 -8.52 1.23
N ASP A 163 -1.72 -7.25 1.01
CA ASP A 163 -2.95 -6.79 0.32
C ASP A 163 -2.76 -6.52 -1.19
N ASP A 164 -1.59 -6.83 -1.77
CA ASP A 164 -1.34 -6.54 -3.19
C ASP A 164 -0.56 -7.65 -3.92
N ASP A 165 -0.39 -7.49 -5.23
CA ASP A 165 0.38 -8.39 -6.10
C ASP A 165 1.83 -8.59 -5.62
N ARG A 166 2.42 -7.60 -4.95
CA ARG A 166 3.78 -7.72 -4.42
C ARG A 166 3.85 -8.69 -3.25
N GLY A 167 2.79 -8.77 -2.46
CA GLY A 167 2.68 -9.77 -1.40
C GLY A 167 2.51 -11.17 -1.96
N ALA A 168 1.63 -11.34 -2.92
CA ALA A 168 1.48 -12.62 -3.60
C ALA A 168 2.79 -13.08 -4.26
N HIS A 169 3.51 -12.17 -4.91
CA HIS A 169 4.86 -12.41 -5.45
C HIS A 169 5.85 -12.78 -4.34
N LEU A 170 5.89 -12.02 -3.24
CA LEU A 170 6.78 -12.28 -2.12
C LEU A 170 6.56 -13.67 -1.52
N SER A 171 5.29 -14.09 -1.34
CA SER A 171 4.99 -15.43 -0.82
C SER A 171 5.59 -16.53 -1.68
N ALA A 172 5.52 -16.41 -3.02
CA ALA A 172 6.11 -17.35 -3.94
C ALA A 172 7.65 -17.31 -3.94
N VAL A 173 8.24 -16.13 -3.88
CA VAL A 173 9.70 -15.95 -3.79
C VAL A 173 10.26 -16.57 -2.51
N LEU A 174 9.55 -16.45 -1.38
CA LEU A 174 9.94 -17.07 -0.11
C LEU A 174 9.93 -18.60 -0.20
N GLU A 175 8.91 -19.20 -0.83
CA GLU A 175 8.86 -20.65 -1.01
C GLU A 175 10.00 -21.16 -1.90
N ARG A 176 10.36 -20.43 -2.94
CA ARG A 176 11.52 -20.74 -3.78
C ARG A 176 12.83 -20.57 -3.02
N LEU A 177 12.93 -19.56 -2.14
CA LEU A 177 14.10 -19.33 -1.28
C LEU A 177 14.32 -20.47 -0.29
N VAL A 178 13.24 -20.95 0.37
CA VAL A 178 13.29 -22.08 1.32
C VAL A 178 13.97 -23.32 0.72
N ARG A 179 13.84 -23.55 -0.58
CA ARG A 179 14.49 -24.68 -1.29
C ARG A 179 16.02 -24.65 -1.25
N PHE A 180 16.61 -23.51 -0.98
CA PHE A 180 18.07 -23.37 -0.82
C PHE A 180 18.52 -23.48 0.63
N CYS A 181 17.60 -23.35 1.60
CA CYS A 181 17.89 -23.40 3.02
C CYS A 181 18.02 -24.83 3.54
N ARG A 182 18.94 -25.05 4.45
CA ARG A 182 19.12 -26.37 5.10
C ARG A 182 18.12 -26.63 6.22
N ARG A 183 17.50 -25.59 6.76
CA ARG A 183 16.55 -25.64 7.88
C ARG A 183 15.27 -24.92 7.51
N ASP A 184 14.20 -25.18 8.23
CA ASP A 184 12.97 -24.42 8.14
C ASP A 184 13.23 -22.96 8.52
N LEU A 185 12.96 -22.05 7.59
CA LEU A 185 13.25 -20.62 7.68
C LEU A 185 12.30 -19.94 8.65
N GLN A 186 12.84 -19.30 9.69
CA GLN A 186 12.03 -18.48 10.58
C GLN A 186 11.54 -17.21 9.87
N ARG A 187 10.24 -16.89 9.95
CA ARG A 187 9.60 -15.77 9.28
C ARG A 187 9.09 -14.76 10.30
N ILE A 188 9.58 -13.52 10.21
CA ILE A 188 9.29 -12.45 11.14
C ILE A 188 8.71 -11.28 10.37
N GLY A 189 7.42 -11.00 10.54
CA GLY A 189 6.74 -9.85 9.97
C GLY A 189 6.72 -8.68 10.93
N LEU A 190 7.18 -7.51 10.49
CA LEU A 190 7.03 -6.26 11.24
C LEU A 190 5.87 -5.48 10.66
N SER A 191 4.91 -5.10 11.49
CA SER A 191 3.69 -4.42 11.05
C SER A 191 3.35 -3.20 11.90
N ALA A 192 2.67 -2.23 11.29
CA ALA A 192 1.85 -1.30 12.02
C ALA A 192 0.60 -2.01 12.57
N THR A 193 -0.27 -1.29 13.28
CA THR A 193 -1.57 -1.83 13.72
C THR A 193 -2.43 -2.19 12.50
N VAL A 194 -3.02 -3.38 12.53
CA VAL A 194 -3.90 -3.95 11.48
C VAL A 194 -5.12 -4.59 12.14
N GLY A 195 -6.21 -4.75 11.39
CA GLY A 195 -7.46 -5.28 11.91
C GLY A 195 -7.47 -6.82 12.08
N ASN A 196 -6.63 -7.55 11.35
CA ASN A 196 -6.61 -9.02 11.30
C ASN A 196 -5.20 -9.61 11.31
N PRO A 197 -4.44 -9.45 12.40
CA PRO A 197 -3.03 -9.88 12.46
C PRO A 197 -2.85 -11.39 12.29
N ASP A 198 -3.81 -12.20 12.75
CA ASP A 198 -3.75 -13.67 12.62
C ASP A 198 -3.81 -14.12 11.16
N GLU A 199 -4.55 -13.43 10.31
CA GLU A 199 -4.60 -13.71 8.87
C GLU A 199 -3.27 -13.38 8.19
N ILE A 200 -2.64 -12.27 8.57
CA ILE A 200 -1.30 -11.91 8.09
C ILE A 200 -0.27 -12.95 8.56
N LEU A 201 -0.37 -13.43 9.80
CA LEU A 201 0.48 -14.48 10.33
C LEU A 201 0.29 -15.78 9.54
N GLY A 202 -0.95 -16.19 9.26
CA GLY A 202 -1.27 -17.35 8.44
C GLY A 202 -0.76 -17.23 7.00
N TRP A 203 -0.83 -16.02 6.41
CA TRP A 203 -0.24 -15.73 5.10
C TRP A 203 1.29 -15.80 5.14
N LEU A 204 1.93 -15.26 6.17
CA LEU A 204 3.38 -15.28 6.34
C LEU A 204 3.92 -16.69 6.57
N GLN A 205 3.15 -17.55 7.24
CA GLN A 205 3.53 -18.92 7.60
C GLN A 205 3.96 -19.74 6.39
N GLY A 206 3.21 -19.66 5.27
CA GLY A 206 3.52 -20.43 4.05
C GLY A 206 3.73 -21.92 4.33
N SER A 207 4.85 -22.50 3.86
CA SER A 207 5.23 -23.90 4.07
C SER A 207 5.90 -24.18 5.42
N SER A 208 6.27 -23.14 6.20
CA SER A 208 6.96 -23.32 7.46
C SER A 208 6.09 -24.08 8.47
N LYS A 209 6.72 -25.01 9.20
CA LYS A 209 6.08 -25.83 10.24
C LYS A 209 6.43 -25.35 11.64
N ARG A 210 7.14 -24.25 11.77
CA ARG A 210 7.44 -23.64 13.06
C ARG A 210 6.16 -23.22 13.75
N PRO A 211 6.06 -23.26 15.09
CA PRO A 211 4.99 -22.57 15.79
C PRO A 211 4.92 -21.11 15.37
N SER A 212 3.76 -20.49 15.55
CA SER A 212 3.58 -19.11 15.14
C SER A 212 2.75 -18.32 16.14
N ARG A 213 3.06 -17.04 16.33
CA ARG A 213 2.32 -16.16 17.23
C ARG A 213 2.28 -14.71 16.77
N VAL A 214 1.20 -14.03 17.11
CA VAL A 214 1.12 -12.58 17.03
C VAL A 214 1.75 -11.97 18.28
N VAL A 215 2.70 -11.08 18.10
CA VAL A 215 3.30 -10.28 19.16
C VAL A 215 2.63 -8.93 19.18
N ASP A 216 1.68 -8.77 20.07
CA ASP A 216 0.99 -7.51 20.33
C ASP A 216 0.99 -7.26 21.83
N PRO A 217 1.87 -6.40 22.34
CA PRO A 217 1.94 -6.14 23.77
C PRO A 217 0.68 -5.50 24.32
N GLY A 218 -0.23 -5.07 23.45
CA GLY A 218 -1.32 -4.19 23.86
C GLY A 218 -0.77 -2.89 24.41
N GLY A 219 -1.49 -2.24 25.25
CA GLY A 219 -1.07 -1.06 25.99
C GLY A 219 -2.06 0.11 25.87
N GLU A 220 -1.99 1.03 26.82
CA GLU A 220 -2.76 2.26 26.75
C GLU A 220 -2.38 3.03 25.50
N LYS A 221 -3.33 3.20 24.59
CA LYS A 221 -3.16 4.10 23.45
C LYS A 221 -2.96 5.49 24.02
N LYS A 222 -1.80 6.10 23.78
CA LYS A 222 -1.59 7.52 24.13
C LYS A 222 -2.73 8.33 23.54
N ALA A 223 -3.37 9.15 24.37
CA ALA A 223 -4.42 10.05 23.90
C ALA A 223 -3.87 10.92 22.76
N ALA A 224 -4.50 10.85 21.60
CA ALA A 224 -4.11 11.65 20.46
C ALA A 224 -4.81 13.01 20.48
N GLN A 225 -4.09 14.07 20.13
CA GLN A 225 -4.66 15.39 19.93
C GLN A 225 -5.18 15.52 18.51
N LEU A 226 -6.48 15.38 18.33
CA LEU A 226 -7.14 15.37 17.04
C LEU A 226 -8.04 16.59 16.89
N ALA A 227 -7.98 17.24 15.73
CA ALA A 227 -8.84 18.38 15.41
C ALA A 227 -9.37 18.24 13.97
N LEU A 228 -10.59 18.74 13.75
CA LEU A 228 -11.22 18.80 12.44
C LEU A 228 -11.71 20.21 12.16
N ASP A 229 -11.29 20.77 11.02
CA ASP A 229 -11.70 22.08 10.55
C ASP A 229 -12.22 22.02 9.11
N PHE A 230 -13.16 22.87 8.76
CA PHE A 230 -13.66 23.04 7.39
C PHE A 230 -13.18 24.37 6.82
N VAL A 231 -12.32 24.29 5.81
CA VAL A 231 -11.67 25.47 5.22
C VAL A 231 -12.22 25.81 3.81
N GLY A 232 -12.94 24.91 3.16
CA GLY A 232 -13.67 25.13 1.91
C GLY A 232 -12.81 25.27 0.64
N GLY A 233 -11.47 25.17 0.73
CA GLY A 233 -10.58 25.21 -0.45
C GLY A 233 -9.11 25.13 -0.07
N LEU A 234 -8.24 24.86 -1.08
CA LEU A 234 -6.78 24.76 -0.86
C LEU A 234 -6.13 26.10 -0.53
N GLU A 235 -6.63 27.20 -1.07
CA GLU A 235 -6.18 28.56 -0.79
C GLU A 235 -6.39 28.90 0.69
N ASN A 236 -7.57 28.61 1.22
CA ASN A 236 -7.89 28.80 2.62
C ASN A 236 -7.07 27.85 3.52
N ALA A 237 -6.88 26.59 3.06
CA ALA A 237 -6.00 25.65 3.78
C ALA A 237 -4.57 26.22 3.90
N ALA A 238 -4.02 26.81 2.82
CA ALA A 238 -2.71 27.45 2.87
C ALA A 238 -2.66 28.61 3.87
N LEU A 239 -3.71 29.45 3.96
CA LEU A 239 -3.81 30.52 4.95
C LEU A 239 -3.83 29.98 6.39
N VAL A 240 -4.60 28.93 6.64
CA VAL A 240 -4.65 28.28 7.96
C VAL A 240 -3.30 27.68 8.32
N ILE A 241 -2.66 26.94 7.39
CA ILE A 241 -1.34 26.32 7.63
C ILE A 241 -0.28 27.36 7.95
N ARG A 242 -0.31 28.53 7.32
CA ARG A 242 0.62 29.64 7.58
C ARG A 242 0.52 30.17 9.00
N SER A 243 -0.68 30.24 9.54
CA SER A 243 -0.94 30.73 10.90
C SER A 243 -0.85 29.68 11.98
N LEU A 244 -0.98 28.39 11.59
CA LEU A 244 -1.01 27.28 12.54
C LEU A 244 0.40 26.82 12.90
N HIS A 245 0.73 26.85 14.18
CA HIS A 245 2.03 26.42 14.74
C HIS A 245 3.27 27.05 14.07
N PRO A 246 3.38 28.39 13.99
CA PRO A 246 4.56 29.06 13.47
C PRO A 246 5.81 28.67 14.28
N GLY A 247 6.96 28.57 13.64
CA GLY A 247 8.21 28.13 14.28
C GLY A 247 8.34 26.61 14.44
N LYS A 248 7.35 25.81 14.00
CA LYS A 248 7.31 24.34 14.16
C LYS A 248 7.55 23.61 12.85
N LYS A 249 8.02 22.35 12.96
CA LYS A 249 8.12 21.41 11.84
C LYS A 249 6.77 20.77 11.57
N ARG A 250 6.20 21.04 10.40
CA ARG A 250 4.83 20.61 10.04
C ARG A 250 4.88 19.71 8.80
N LEU A 251 4.20 18.58 8.89
CA LEU A 251 4.01 17.67 7.76
C LEU A 251 2.54 17.71 7.33
N VAL A 252 2.30 18.09 6.08
CA VAL A 252 0.97 18.19 5.49
C VAL A 252 0.77 17.06 4.49
N PHE A 253 -0.17 16.17 4.76
CA PHE A 253 -0.54 15.12 3.84
C PHE A 253 -1.68 15.57 2.92
N VAL A 254 -1.55 15.20 1.66
CA VAL A 254 -2.57 15.39 0.61
C VAL A 254 -2.79 14.07 -0.15
N ASP A 255 -3.93 13.96 -0.83
CA ASP A 255 -4.34 12.75 -1.55
C ASP A 255 -3.71 12.60 -2.95
N SER A 256 -3.17 13.68 -3.52
CA SER A 256 -2.65 13.67 -4.88
C SER A 256 -1.40 14.54 -5.07
N ARG A 257 -0.56 14.13 -6.02
CA ARG A 257 0.64 14.89 -6.43
C ARG A 257 0.28 16.31 -6.86
N ARG A 258 -0.87 16.47 -7.57
CA ARG A 258 -1.37 17.78 -7.99
C ARG A 258 -1.67 18.68 -6.79
N LYS A 259 -2.40 18.19 -5.78
CA LYS A 259 -2.66 18.97 -4.56
C LYS A 259 -1.36 19.31 -3.82
N ALA A 260 -0.38 18.37 -3.81
CA ALA A 260 0.93 18.62 -3.19
C ALA A 260 1.65 19.79 -3.84
N GLU A 261 1.74 19.80 -5.17
CA GLU A 261 2.39 20.88 -5.92
C GLU A 261 1.65 22.20 -5.78
N THR A 262 0.32 22.19 -5.88
CA THR A 262 -0.50 23.40 -5.74
C THR A 262 -0.35 24.01 -4.35
N LEU A 263 -0.51 23.20 -3.31
CA LEU A 263 -0.42 23.67 -1.92
C LEU A 263 1.01 24.12 -1.57
N GLY A 264 2.03 23.38 -2.01
CA GLY A 264 3.43 23.75 -1.83
C GLY A 264 3.74 25.12 -2.44
N LYS A 265 3.23 25.39 -3.65
CA LYS A 265 3.36 26.70 -4.29
C LYS A 265 2.63 27.80 -3.51
N LEU A 266 1.36 27.60 -3.13
CA LEU A 266 0.59 28.57 -2.34
C LEU A 266 1.27 28.94 -1.02
N LEU A 267 1.89 27.97 -0.35
CA LEU A 267 2.64 28.19 0.89
C LEU A 267 3.92 28.97 0.62
N SER A 268 4.67 28.62 -0.42
CA SER A 268 5.92 29.32 -0.82
C SER A 268 5.66 30.76 -1.25
N ASP A 269 4.64 31.00 -2.08
CA ASP A 269 4.21 32.35 -2.48
C ASP A 269 3.75 33.17 -1.27
N GLY A 270 3.24 32.50 -0.24
CA GLY A 270 2.85 33.08 1.05
C GLY A 270 3.99 33.30 2.04
N GLY A 271 5.26 33.07 1.64
CA GLY A 271 6.44 33.29 2.47
C GLY A 271 6.78 32.17 3.46
N VAL A 272 6.13 31.00 3.35
CA VAL A 272 6.46 29.82 4.15
C VAL A 272 7.58 29.04 3.47
N ARG A 273 8.57 28.57 4.22
CA ARG A 273 9.56 27.62 3.72
C ARG A 273 8.90 26.24 3.51
N ALA A 274 8.35 26.03 2.31
CA ALA A 274 7.62 24.83 1.96
C ALA A 274 8.42 23.94 1.00
N TYR A 275 8.34 22.64 1.24
CA TYR A 275 8.93 21.59 0.39
C TYR A 275 7.82 20.64 -0.03
N VAL A 276 7.90 20.12 -1.26
CA VAL A 276 6.97 19.10 -1.76
C VAL A 276 7.68 17.76 -1.78
N MET A 277 6.95 16.69 -1.44
CA MET A 277 7.49 15.33 -1.45
C MET A 277 6.49 14.31 -1.99
N HIS A 278 6.81 13.75 -3.16
CA HIS A 278 6.04 12.66 -3.79
C HIS A 278 6.92 11.82 -4.71
N GLY A 279 6.43 10.66 -5.12
CA GLY A 279 7.19 9.66 -5.86
C GLY A 279 7.70 10.09 -7.24
N SER A 280 7.20 11.20 -7.81
CA SER A 280 7.65 11.72 -9.10
C SER A 280 8.85 12.67 -9.02
N LEU A 281 9.29 13.08 -7.82
CA LEU A 281 10.48 13.90 -7.65
C LEU A 281 11.76 13.07 -7.83
N SER A 282 12.83 13.71 -8.29
CA SER A 282 14.15 13.10 -8.36
C SER A 282 14.66 12.72 -6.95
N VAL A 283 15.61 11.79 -6.91
CA VAL A 283 16.26 11.41 -5.64
C VAL A 283 16.93 12.62 -4.99
N ALA A 284 17.58 13.47 -5.81
CA ALA A 284 18.25 14.68 -5.32
C ALA A 284 17.28 15.68 -4.69
N GLU A 285 16.14 15.98 -5.36
CA GLU A 285 15.12 16.89 -4.80
C GLU A 285 14.52 16.36 -3.50
N ARG A 286 14.30 15.05 -3.40
CA ARG A 286 13.81 14.42 -2.16
C ARG A 286 14.84 14.53 -1.03
N GLN A 287 16.11 14.24 -1.31
CA GLN A 287 17.18 14.36 -0.31
C GLN A 287 17.42 15.81 0.12
N ASP A 288 17.29 16.77 -0.82
CA ASP A 288 17.39 18.19 -0.50
C ASP A 288 16.25 18.63 0.43
N ALA A 289 15.01 18.16 0.16
CA ALA A 289 13.86 18.42 1.03
C ALA A 289 14.03 17.77 2.42
N GLU A 290 14.51 16.52 2.48
CA GLU A 290 14.77 15.81 3.75
C GLU A 290 15.83 16.53 4.58
N ARG A 291 16.99 16.89 3.99
CA ARG A 291 18.05 17.64 4.68
C ARG A 291 17.59 18.99 5.18
N ALA A 292 16.93 19.76 4.31
CA ALA A 292 16.44 21.09 4.66
C ALA A 292 15.38 21.02 5.77
N PHE A 293 14.62 19.92 5.84
CA PHE A 293 13.67 19.71 6.90
C PHE A 293 14.32 19.23 8.21
N GLN A 294 15.35 18.37 8.12
CA GLN A 294 16.10 17.94 9.31
C GLN A 294 16.77 19.14 10.00
N ASP A 295 17.36 20.04 9.24
CA ASP A 295 18.10 21.21 9.74
C ASP A 295 17.18 22.41 10.08
N GLY A 296 15.99 22.49 9.46
CA GLY A 296 15.04 23.59 9.60
C GLY A 296 14.30 23.57 10.92
N LYS A 297 13.94 24.75 11.44
CA LYS A 297 13.08 24.90 12.64
C LYS A 297 11.66 25.34 12.32
N ASP A 298 11.45 26.09 11.25
CA ASP A 298 10.13 26.55 10.78
C ASP A 298 9.98 26.22 9.31
N CYS A 299 9.43 25.06 9.04
CA CYS A 299 9.24 24.58 7.68
C CYS A 299 8.02 23.65 7.57
N VAL A 300 7.54 23.50 6.34
CA VAL A 300 6.42 22.65 5.99
C VAL A 300 6.85 21.70 4.89
N ILE A 301 6.61 20.41 5.08
CA ILE A 301 6.62 19.45 3.95
C ILE A 301 5.17 19.17 3.55
N VAL A 302 4.88 19.30 2.27
CA VAL A 302 3.61 18.85 1.68
C VAL A 302 3.87 17.53 0.95
N ALA A 303 3.25 16.45 1.43
CA ALA A 303 3.55 15.11 0.97
C ALA A 303 2.31 14.31 0.56
N THR A 304 2.48 13.37 -0.37
CA THR A 304 1.51 12.31 -0.64
C THR A 304 1.80 11.09 0.25
N SER A 305 1.09 9.97 0.03
CA SER A 305 1.32 8.68 0.72
C SER A 305 2.77 8.17 0.65
N ALA A 306 3.61 8.72 -0.22
CA ALA A 306 5.04 8.38 -0.27
C ALA A 306 5.78 8.59 1.06
N MET A 307 5.22 9.43 1.96
CA MET A 307 5.76 9.70 3.30
C MET A 307 5.07 8.91 4.42
N GLU A 308 4.10 8.06 4.10
CA GLU A 308 3.44 7.18 5.08
C GLU A 308 4.39 6.08 5.57
N LEU A 309 5.21 5.55 4.66
CA LEU A 309 6.11 4.44 4.94
C LEU A 309 7.53 4.96 5.26
N GLY A 310 8.01 4.67 6.44
CA GLY A 310 9.40 4.51 6.87
C GLY A 310 10.45 5.60 6.58
N ILE A 311 10.09 6.77 6.06
CA ILE A 311 11.07 7.84 5.86
C ILE A 311 11.35 8.51 7.21
N ASP A 312 12.61 8.54 7.60
CA ASP A 312 13.05 9.22 8.82
C ASP A 312 13.31 10.71 8.55
N ILE A 313 12.27 11.49 8.78
CA ILE A 313 12.34 12.96 8.71
C ILE A 313 12.61 13.61 10.08
N GLY A 314 13.04 12.81 11.05
CA GLY A 314 13.26 13.27 12.42
C GLY A 314 11.95 13.53 13.16
N ASP A 315 12.05 14.31 14.23
CA ASP A 315 10.90 14.64 15.09
C ASP A 315 10.03 15.71 14.46
N LEU A 316 8.77 15.37 14.24
CA LEU A 316 7.74 16.29 13.80
C LEU A 316 6.98 16.87 14.99
N ASP A 317 6.67 18.15 14.90
CA ASP A 317 5.85 18.80 15.91
C ASP A 317 4.36 18.62 15.59
N HIS A 318 3.96 18.69 14.32
CA HIS A 318 2.56 18.62 13.93
C HIS A 318 2.33 17.96 12.57
N VAL A 319 1.26 17.13 12.50
CA VAL A 319 0.74 16.58 11.27
C VAL A 319 -0.56 17.26 10.89
N LEU A 320 -0.67 17.67 9.63
CA LEU A 320 -1.90 18.18 9.05
C LEU A 320 -2.35 17.26 7.91
N GLN A 321 -3.64 17.10 7.77
CA GLN A 321 -4.26 16.30 6.74
C GLN A 321 -5.21 17.16 5.91
N ILE A 322 -4.96 17.31 4.63
CA ILE A 322 -5.92 17.92 3.70
C ILE A 322 -6.96 16.86 3.30
N ASP A 323 -8.23 17.19 3.51
CA ASP A 323 -9.36 16.26 3.37
C ASP A 323 -9.16 15.03 4.26
N SER A 324 -9.22 13.82 3.73
CA SER A 324 -9.10 12.59 4.50
C SER A 324 -8.17 11.58 3.84
N PRO A 325 -7.42 10.79 4.61
CA PRO A 325 -6.83 9.57 4.07
C PRO A 325 -7.96 8.58 3.72
N PRO A 326 -7.68 7.61 2.85
CA PRO A 326 -8.71 6.66 2.40
C PRO A 326 -9.06 5.61 3.45
N THR A 327 -8.20 5.38 4.43
CA THR A 327 -8.31 4.32 5.45
C THR A 327 -7.86 4.82 6.81
N VAL A 328 -8.35 4.18 7.88
CA VAL A 328 -7.87 4.41 9.26
C VAL A 328 -6.42 3.94 9.41
N ALA A 329 -6.03 2.85 8.76
CA ALA A 329 -4.64 2.39 8.75
C ALA A 329 -3.68 3.47 8.24
N SER A 330 -4.01 4.12 7.10
CA SER A 330 -3.26 5.24 6.54
C SER A 330 -3.22 6.44 7.51
N PHE A 331 -4.36 6.77 8.13
CA PHE A 331 -4.41 7.81 9.17
C PHE A 331 -3.47 7.53 10.33
N LEU A 332 -3.47 6.31 10.88
CA LEU A 332 -2.58 5.91 11.98
C LEU A 332 -1.10 6.02 11.60
N GLN A 333 -0.72 5.63 10.38
CA GLN A 333 0.64 5.75 9.89
C GLN A 333 1.10 7.21 9.78
N ARG A 334 0.22 8.12 9.31
CA ARG A 334 0.46 9.57 9.22
C ARG A 334 0.59 10.20 10.61
N MET A 335 -0.36 9.96 11.48
CA MET A 335 -0.36 10.45 12.86
C MET A 335 0.87 9.95 13.65
N GLY A 336 1.29 8.71 13.41
CA GLY A 336 2.48 8.09 14.02
C GLY A 336 3.81 8.77 13.65
N ARG A 337 3.80 9.81 12.81
CA ARG A 337 4.96 10.68 12.56
C ARG A 337 5.21 11.69 13.69
N THR A 338 4.22 11.91 14.56
CA THR A 338 4.31 12.77 15.75
C THR A 338 4.27 11.95 17.04
N GLY A 339 4.49 12.62 18.19
CA GLY A 339 4.42 11.97 19.51
C GLY A 339 5.58 11.03 19.83
N ARG A 340 6.71 11.13 19.12
CA ARG A 340 7.87 10.25 19.30
C ARG A 340 8.73 10.60 20.51
N ARG A 341 8.73 11.88 20.93
CA ARG A 341 9.48 12.35 22.11
C ARG A 341 8.79 11.92 23.40
N GLU A 342 9.57 11.75 24.45
CA GLU A 342 9.03 11.52 25.78
C GLU A 342 8.14 12.70 26.20
N GLY A 343 6.93 12.42 26.68
CA GLY A 343 5.95 13.43 27.04
C GLY A 343 5.15 14.06 25.87
N ALA A 344 5.50 13.77 24.61
CA ALA A 344 4.73 14.24 23.47
C ALA A 344 3.55 13.30 23.14
N PHE A 345 2.47 13.89 22.63
CA PHE A 345 1.27 13.17 22.20
C PHE A 345 1.23 13.13 20.66
N PRO A 346 0.77 12.01 20.06
CA PRO A 346 0.41 11.98 18.65
C PRO A 346 -0.62 13.07 18.35
N ASN A 347 -0.49 13.74 17.23
CA ASN A 347 -1.44 14.78 16.85
C ASN A 347 -1.72 14.79 15.35
N CYS A 348 -2.93 15.22 14.99
CA CYS A 348 -3.31 15.44 13.60
C CYS A 348 -4.45 16.45 13.52
N THR A 349 -4.30 17.46 12.66
CA THR A 349 -5.38 18.38 12.33
C THR A 349 -5.84 18.12 10.90
N PHE A 350 -7.12 17.81 10.75
CA PHE A 350 -7.78 17.68 9.44
C PHE A 350 -8.27 19.04 8.96
N LEU A 351 -7.95 19.39 7.72
CA LEU A 351 -8.41 20.59 7.05
C LEU A 351 -9.24 20.17 5.83
N ALA A 352 -10.55 20.05 6.02
CA ALA A 352 -11.46 19.64 4.96
C ALA A 352 -11.69 20.77 3.95
N THR A 353 -11.42 20.50 2.69
CA THR A 353 -11.58 21.47 1.59
C THR A 353 -12.91 21.31 0.85
N THR A 354 -13.63 20.21 1.07
CA THR A 354 -14.92 19.88 0.47
C THR A 354 -15.85 19.23 1.48
N ALA A 355 -17.17 19.26 1.21
CA ALA A 355 -18.16 18.57 2.04
C ALA A 355 -17.87 17.06 2.13
N ALA A 356 -17.54 16.42 1.00
CA ALA A 356 -17.16 15.01 0.99
C ALA A 356 -15.88 14.73 1.81
N GLY A 357 -14.89 15.61 1.74
CA GLY A 357 -13.69 15.53 2.56
C GLY A 357 -13.99 15.68 4.06
N LEU A 358 -14.93 16.54 4.43
CA LEU A 358 -15.40 16.71 5.80
C LEU A 358 -16.09 15.44 6.33
N GLN A 359 -17.04 14.90 5.54
CA GLN A 359 -17.76 13.67 5.91
C GLN A 359 -16.79 12.49 6.08
N GLN A 360 -15.85 12.31 5.16
CA GLN A 360 -14.87 11.23 5.22
C GLN A 360 -13.89 11.41 6.39
N ALA A 361 -13.41 12.63 6.66
CA ALA A 361 -12.54 12.91 7.81
C ALA A 361 -13.24 12.61 9.13
N ALA A 362 -14.50 13.02 9.27
CA ALA A 362 -15.32 12.70 10.43
C ALA A 362 -15.53 11.19 10.59
N ALA A 363 -15.74 10.45 9.48
CA ALA A 363 -15.88 8.99 9.51
C ALA A 363 -14.58 8.29 9.93
N VAL A 364 -13.42 8.73 9.44
CA VAL A 364 -12.10 8.20 9.87
C VAL A 364 -11.90 8.41 11.37
N LEU A 365 -12.25 9.60 11.90
CA LEU A 365 -12.14 9.90 13.32
C LEU A 365 -13.11 9.05 14.18
N ALA A 366 -14.33 8.82 13.69
CA ALA A 366 -15.31 7.95 14.35
C ALA A 366 -14.81 6.48 14.40
N LEU A 367 -14.39 5.92 13.27
CA LEU A 367 -13.83 4.56 13.19
C LEU A 367 -12.58 4.41 14.07
N HIS A 368 -11.72 5.41 14.10
CA HIS A 368 -10.55 5.43 14.98
C HIS A 368 -10.95 5.40 16.46
N SER A 369 -11.98 6.17 16.86
CA SER A 369 -12.48 6.19 18.25
C SER A 369 -13.10 4.84 18.65
N GLU A 370 -13.71 4.13 17.71
CA GLU A 370 -14.24 2.77 17.87
C GLU A 370 -13.11 1.71 17.93
N GLY A 371 -11.85 2.08 17.67
CA GLY A 371 -10.72 1.17 17.60
C GLY A 371 -10.66 0.34 16.33
N TYR A 372 -11.45 0.68 15.31
CA TYR A 372 -11.46 0.00 14.02
C TYR A 372 -10.18 0.29 13.23
N VAL A 373 -9.66 -0.74 12.58
CA VAL A 373 -8.63 -0.65 11.54
C VAL A 373 -9.02 -1.62 10.44
N GLU A 374 -8.84 -1.23 9.20
CA GLU A 374 -9.18 -2.07 8.06
C GLU A 374 -8.44 -3.40 8.10
N PRO A 375 -9.12 -4.52 7.79
CA PRO A 375 -8.45 -5.80 7.61
C PRO A 375 -7.63 -5.79 6.31
N VAL A 376 -6.46 -6.40 6.36
CA VAL A 376 -5.65 -6.73 5.18
C VAL A 376 -6.25 -7.98 4.53
N ARG A 377 -6.38 -7.99 3.21
CA ARG A 377 -7.00 -9.11 2.46
C ARG A 377 -6.00 -9.77 1.52
N PRO A 378 -5.23 -10.76 1.96
CA PRO A 378 -4.30 -11.46 1.10
C PRO A 378 -5.02 -12.15 -0.07
N SER A 379 -4.43 -12.08 -1.26
CA SER A 379 -4.93 -12.86 -2.39
C SER A 379 -4.46 -14.32 -2.27
N TYR A 380 -5.40 -15.25 -2.42
CA TYR A 380 -5.15 -16.70 -2.42
C TYR A 380 -5.33 -17.35 -3.80
N GLU A 381 -5.74 -16.56 -4.81
CA GLU A 381 -5.97 -16.94 -6.20
C GLU A 381 -5.23 -16.01 -7.16
N ALA A 382 -3.95 -15.75 -6.90
CA ALA A 382 -3.13 -14.85 -7.72
C ALA A 382 -2.69 -15.56 -9.03
N PHE A 383 -3.66 -15.94 -9.89
CA PHE A 383 -3.44 -16.71 -11.13
C PHE A 383 -2.39 -16.10 -12.04
N HIS A 384 -2.42 -14.80 -12.24
CA HIS A 384 -1.46 -14.06 -13.07
C HIS A 384 -0.04 -14.13 -12.53
N LEU A 385 0.11 -14.22 -11.20
CA LEU A 385 1.41 -14.41 -10.57
C LEU A 385 1.85 -15.87 -10.56
N TYR A 386 0.92 -16.83 -10.58
CA TYR A 386 1.27 -18.23 -10.84
C TYR A 386 1.89 -18.39 -12.23
N ALA A 387 1.28 -17.78 -13.26
CA ALA A 387 1.82 -17.73 -14.61
C ALA A 387 3.20 -17.04 -14.66
N HIS A 388 3.35 -15.91 -13.95
CA HIS A 388 4.64 -15.24 -13.79
C HIS A 388 5.69 -16.16 -13.17
N GLN A 389 5.35 -16.88 -12.09
CA GLN A 389 6.28 -17.78 -11.41
C GLN A 389 6.66 -19.01 -12.25
N ALA A 390 5.77 -19.48 -13.11
CA ALA A 390 6.12 -20.54 -14.08
C ALA A 390 7.23 -20.07 -15.04
N MET A 391 7.15 -18.84 -15.55
CA MET A 391 8.21 -18.23 -16.35
C MET A 391 9.51 -18.02 -15.54
N ALA A 392 9.40 -17.46 -14.35
CA ALA A 392 10.55 -17.18 -13.50
C ALA A 392 11.31 -18.46 -13.10
N LEU A 393 10.60 -19.53 -12.79
CA LEU A 393 11.16 -20.84 -12.46
C LEU A 393 11.81 -21.50 -13.69
N SER A 394 11.21 -21.39 -14.88
CA SER A 394 11.81 -21.92 -16.10
C SER A 394 13.17 -21.28 -16.39
N VAL A 395 13.31 -19.98 -16.10
CA VAL A 395 14.60 -19.25 -16.20
C VAL A 395 15.55 -19.64 -15.07
N GLN A 396 15.07 -19.72 -13.84
CA GLN A 396 15.88 -20.05 -12.66
C GLN A 396 16.52 -21.43 -12.75
N THR A 397 15.76 -22.41 -13.24
CA THR A 397 16.19 -23.82 -13.30
C THR A 397 16.84 -24.19 -14.64
N ALA A 398 16.93 -23.24 -15.58
CA ALA A 398 17.35 -23.51 -16.97
C ALA A 398 16.59 -24.70 -17.58
N GLY A 399 15.25 -24.60 -17.55
CA GLY A 399 14.31 -25.63 -17.94
C GLY A 399 13.67 -26.35 -16.75
N LEU A 400 12.44 -25.91 -16.39
CA LEU A 400 11.67 -26.46 -15.27
C LEU A 400 10.98 -27.75 -15.65
N VAL A 401 11.16 -28.82 -14.88
CA VAL A 401 10.35 -30.05 -15.03
C VAL A 401 8.88 -29.70 -14.75
N ARG A 402 7.99 -29.96 -15.75
CA ARG A 402 6.57 -29.55 -15.66
C ARG A 402 5.88 -30.08 -14.39
N SER A 403 6.13 -31.33 -14.02
CA SER A 403 5.55 -31.94 -12.83
C SER A 403 6.07 -31.34 -11.51
N GLU A 404 7.22 -30.68 -11.51
CA GLU A 404 7.80 -30.04 -10.33
C GLU A 404 7.31 -28.61 -10.11
N LEU A 405 6.64 -27.98 -11.09
CA LEU A 405 6.21 -26.59 -10.97
C LEU A 405 5.39 -26.35 -9.70
N TRP A 406 4.39 -27.19 -9.44
CA TRP A 406 3.59 -27.07 -8.22
C TRP A 406 4.41 -27.29 -6.95
N THR A 407 5.29 -28.27 -6.96
CA THR A 407 6.15 -28.57 -5.80
C THR A 407 6.98 -27.35 -5.38
N TRP A 408 7.40 -26.50 -6.32
CA TRP A 408 8.11 -25.25 -6.01
C TRP A 408 7.23 -24.19 -5.36
N LEU A 409 5.91 -24.24 -5.54
CA LEU A 409 4.97 -23.17 -5.22
C LEU A 409 3.86 -23.57 -4.24
N GLU A 410 3.74 -24.87 -3.89
CA GLU A 410 2.63 -25.41 -3.07
C GLU A 410 2.51 -24.76 -1.69
N GLY A 411 3.61 -24.27 -1.12
CA GLY A 411 3.63 -23.55 0.16
C GLY A 411 3.26 -22.08 0.04
N ALA A 412 3.22 -21.52 -1.16
CA ALA A 412 2.94 -20.10 -1.35
C ALA A 412 1.47 -19.78 -1.05
N SER A 413 1.25 -18.94 -0.02
CA SER A 413 -0.09 -18.55 0.41
C SER A 413 -0.92 -17.95 -0.72
N ALA A 414 -0.29 -17.24 -1.66
CA ALA A 414 -0.94 -16.63 -2.81
C ALA A 414 -1.63 -17.62 -3.75
N PHE A 415 -1.32 -18.92 -3.68
CA PHE A 415 -1.87 -19.96 -4.56
C PHE A 415 -2.68 -21.01 -3.77
N ARG A 416 -2.95 -20.78 -2.50
CA ARG A 416 -3.64 -21.74 -1.61
C ARG A 416 -5.00 -22.19 -2.16
N ALA A 417 -5.75 -21.29 -2.79
CA ALA A 417 -7.06 -21.59 -3.36
C ALA A 417 -7.02 -21.95 -4.86
N THR A 418 -5.83 -21.95 -5.49
CA THR A 418 -5.67 -22.33 -6.90
C THR A 418 -5.74 -23.84 -7.06
N THR A 419 -6.76 -24.34 -7.76
CA THR A 419 -6.98 -25.79 -7.95
C THR A 419 -5.98 -26.38 -8.96
N GLU A 420 -5.86 -27.71 -9.00
CA GLU A 420 -5.05 -28.40 -10.02
C GLU A 420 -5.54 -28.10 -11.44
N ALA A 421 -6.86 -28.05 -11.63
CA ALA A 421 -7.46 -27.70 -12.91
C ALA A 421 -7.08 -26.28 -13.35
N ASP A 422 -7.11 -25.29 -12.43
CA ASP A 422 -6.70 -23.91 -12.71
C ASP A 422 -5.22 -23.86 -13.12
N ARG A 423 -4.35 -24.54 -12.37
CA ARG A 423 -2.90 -24.57 -12.65
C ARG A 423 -2.60 -25.20 -14.02
N THR A 424 -3.28 -26.28 -14.34
CA THR A 424 -3.14 -26.95 -15.64
C THR A 424 -3.63 -26.03 -16.75
N ALA A 425 -4.80 -25.42 -16.60
CA ALA A 425 -5.35 -24.50 -17.59
C ALA A 425 -4.43 -23.31 -17.86
N ILE A 426 -3.77 -22.75 -16.82
CA ILE A 426 -2.79 -21.66 -16.98
C ILE A 426 -1.60 -22.14 -17.83
N VAL A 427 -1.00 -23.27 -17.48
CA VAL A 427 0.20 -23.77 -18.20
C VAL A 427 -0.15 -24.12 -19.64
N ASP A 428 -1.28 -24.80 -19.89
CA ASP A 428 -1.71 -25.15 -21.23
C ASP A 428 -2.01 -23.93 -22.10
N HIS A 429 -2.64 -22.89 -21.52
CA HIS A 429 -2.83 -21.60 -22.19
C HIS A 429 -1.50 -20.94 -22.53
N MET A 430 -0.54 -20.92 -21.59
CA MET A 430 0.78 -20.34 -21.84
C MET A 430 1.57 -21.09 -22.91
N LEU A 431 1.37 -22.40 -23.06
CA LEU A 431 1.94 -23.21 -24.14
C LEU A 431 1.27 -22.87 -25.46
N SER A 432 -0.07 -22.79 -25.51
CA SER A 432 -0.81 -22.45 -26.73
C SER A 432 -0.48 -21.06 -27.28
N GLU A 433 -0.19 -20.10 -26.39
CA GLU A 433 0.19 -18.71 -26.71
C GLU A 433 1.71 -18.54 -26.94
N GLU A 434 2.47 -19.63 -27.01
CA GLU A 434 3.94 -19.62 -27.15
C GLU A 434 4.67 -18.76 -26.10
N ILE A 435 4.05 -18.53 -24.93
CA ILE A 435 4.66 -17.85 -23.78
C ILE A 435 5.64 -18.80 -23.09
N LEU A 436 5.23 -20.05 -22.93
CA LEU A 436 6.10 -21.18 -22.60
C LEU A 436 6.25 -22.10 -23.79
N ALA A 437 7.31 -22.87 -23.79
CA ALA A 437 7.54 -24.03 -24.70
C ALA A 437 7.82 -25.24 -23.83
N GLU A 438 7.41 -26.43 -24.28
CA GLU A 438 7.70 -27.68 -23.60
C GLU A 438 8.56 -28.57 -24.50
N ASP A 439 9.67 -29.06 -23.96
CA ASP A 439 10.55 -30.03 -24.62
C ASP A 439 11.00 -31.07 -23.57
N GLU A 440 10.84 -32.37 -23.92
CA GLU A 440 11.15 -33.51 -23.04
C GLU A 440 10.57 -33.37 -21.63
N GLY A 441 9.35 -32.82 -21.47
CA GLY A 441 8.67 -32.61 -20.19
C GLY A 441 9.24 -31.44 -19.34
N ARG A 442 10.07 -30.59 -19.95
CA ARG A 442 10.60 -29.39 -19.37
C ARG A 442 10.00 -28.14 -19.99
N LEU A 443 9.66 -27.17 -19.12
CA LEU A 443 9.12 -25.88 -19.50
C LEU A 443 10.26 -24.86 -19.66
N TRP A 444 10.24 -24.14 -20.77
CA TRP A 444 11.14 -23.04 -21.11
C TRP A 444 10.34 -21.79 -21.44
N LEU A 445 10.98 -20.63 -21.49
CA LEU A 445 10.34 -19.48 -22.12
C LEU A 445 10.15 -19.77 -23.60
N GLY A 446 8.92 -19.64 -24.09
CA GLY A 446 8.59 -19.76 -25.50
C GLY A 446 8.97 -18.51 -26.30
N PRO A 447 8.87 -18.54 -27.65
CA PRO A 447 9.24 -17.42 -28.51
C PRO A 447 8.53 -16.11 -28.17
N HIS A 448 7.24 -16.17 -27.81
CA HIS A 448 6.47 -14.99 -27.38
C HIS A 448 6.94 -14.52 -25.99
N GLY A 449 7.16 -15.45 -25.07
CA GLY A 449 7.68 -15.16 -23.72
C GLY A 449 9.05 -14.48 -23.76
N GLU A 450 9.99 -15.00 -24.60
CA GLU A 450 11.31 -14.40 -24.76
C GLU A 450 11.24 -12.98 -25.33
N ARG A 451 10.40 -12.71 -26.33
CA ARG A 451 10.24 -11.36 -26.89
C ARG A 451 9.72 -10.37 -25.87
N LYS A 452 8.76 -10.79 -25.04
CA LYS A 452 8.05 -9.90 -24.11
C LYS A 452 8.71 -9.78 -22.75
N TYR A 453 9.22 -10.87 -22.20
CA TYR A 453 9.73 -10.98 -20.83
C TYR A 453 11.20 -11.47 -20.77
N GLY A 454 11.81 -11.89 -21.89
CA GLY A 454 13.15 -12.46 -21.95
C GLY A 454 14.28 -11.42 -21.82
N ARG A 455 15.49 -11.81 -22.28
CA ARG A 455 16.75 -11.06 -22.02
C ARG A 455 16.70 -9.56 -22.27
N ALA A 456 16.08 -9.11 -23.36
CA ALA A 456 15.97 -7.68 -23.70
C ALA A 456 15.05 -6.92 -22.74
N ASN A 457 14.06 -7.60 -22.15
CA ASN A 457 13.00 -7.05 -21.30
C ASN A 457 12.98 -7.70 -19.92
N PHE A 458 14.11 -8.18 -19.42
CA PHE A 458 14.22 -8.91 -18.16
C PHE A 458 13.61 -8.15 -16.95
N ARG A 459 13.57 -6.81 -17.00
CA ARG A 459 12.84 -5.99 -16.01
C ARG A 459 11.34 -6.29 -16.00
N GLU A 460 10.77 -6.65 -17.15
CA GLU A 460 9.35 -6.99 -17.25
C GLU A 460 9.04 -8.32 -16.56
N LEU A 461 10.00 -9.19 -16.38
CA LEU A 461 9.82 -10.44 -15.68
C LEU A 461 9.96 -10.29 -14.14
N TYR A 462 10.97 -9.61 -13.61
CA TYR A 462 11.17 -9.56 -12.16
C TYR A 462 10.37 -8.45 -11.42
N ALA A 463 9.85 -7.45 -12.13
CA ALA A 463 8.97 -6.45 -11.53
C ALA A 463 7.51 -6.80 -11.79
N VAL A 464 6.73 -7.14 -10.79
CA VAL A 464 5.33 -7.59 -10.98
C VAL A 464 4.33 -6.45 -11.24
N PHE A 465 4.71 -5.20 -10.99
CA PHE A 465 3.86 -4.04 -11.24
C PHE A 465 4.17 -3.38 -12.59
N SER A 466 3.17 -2.77 -13.22
CA SER A 466 3.32 -1.90 -14.39
C SER A 466 3.36 -0.42 -13.95
N SER A 467 4.29 0.33 -14.51
CA SER A 467 4.34 1.79 -14.30
C SER A 467 4.01 2.51 -15.60
N PRO A 468 3.26 3.63 -15.57
CA PRO A 468 3.06 4.45 -16.75
C PRO A 468 4.42 4.93 -17.29
N ARG A 469 4.51 5.19 -18.60
CA ARG A 469 5.72 5.75 -19.20
C ARG A 469 5.98 7.12 -18.60
N LEU A 470 7.10 7.25 -17.90
CA LEU A 470 7.55 8.47 -17.26
C LEU A 470 8.61 9.17 -18.13
N ILE A 471 8.52 10.49 -18.19
CA ILE A 471 9.48 11.38 -18.86
C ILE A 471 10.23 12.13 -17.76
N THR A 472 11.56 12.06 -17.80
CA THR A 472 12.41 12.76 -16.84
C THR A 472 12.47 14.24 -17.16
N VAL A 473 12.15 15.07 -16.18
CA VAL A 473 12.21 16.55 -16.30
C VAL A 473 13.59 17.03 -15.86
N ARG A 474 14.25 17.80 -16.72
CA ARG A 474 15.65 18.26 -16.52
C ARG A 474 15.82 19.74 -16.74
N VAL A 475 16.58 20.38 -15.87
CA VAL A 475 17.06 21.77 -16.01
C VAL A 475 18.58 21.77 -15.80
N ASP A 476 19.34 22.44 -16.67
CA ASP A 476 20.81 22.59 -16.55
C ASP A 476 21.55 21.30 -16.18
N ASN A 477 21.22 20.19 -16.84
CA ASN A 477 21.72 18.83 -16.56
C ASN A 477 21.31 18.23 -15.19
N LYS A 478 20.46 18.89 -14.40
CA LYS A 478 19.94 18.36 -13.14
C LYS A 478 18.54 17.79 -13.35
N ASP A 479 18.32 16.54 -12.94
CA ASP A 479 16.99 15.92 -12.94
C ASP A 479 16.18 16.46 -11.75
N ILE A 480 15.00 17.04 -12.05
CA ILE A 480 14.09 17.56 -11.03
C ILE A 480 13.10 16.49 -10.57
N GLY A 481 12.61 15.67 -11.52
CA GLY A 481 11.61 14.65 -11.27
C GLY A 481 11.12 14.02 -12.55
N GLN A 482 9.94 13.39 -12.47
CA GLN A 482 9.34 12.69 -13.59
C GLN A 482 7.86 13.04 -13.71
N VAL A 483 7.35 13.12 -14.94
CA VAL A 483 5.95 13.31 -15.24
C VAL A 483 5.47 12.23 -16.21
N GLU A 484 4.17 11.94 -16.22
CA GLU A 484 3.61 10.96 -17.14
C GLU A 484 3.68 11.45 -18.58
N ALA A 485 4.05 10.57 -19.51
CA ALA A 485 4.14 10.89 -20.94
C ALA A 485 2.82 11.45 -21.48
N GLN A 486 1.67 10.90 -21.02
CA GLN A 486 0.34 11.36 -21.41
C GLN A 486 0.05 12.81 -20.97
N PHE A 487 0.58 13.21 -19.80
CA PHE A 487 0.44 14.59 -19.34
C PHE A 487 1.15 15.56 -20.30
N LEU A 488 2.40 15.27 -20.67
CA LEU A 488 3.13 16.12 -21.62
C LEU A 488 2.49 16.11 -23.02
N ALA A 489 2.01 14.95 -23.48
CA ALA A 489 1.29 14.87 -24.76
C ALA A 489 -0.01 15.71 -24.75
N ALA A 490 -0.71 15.79 -23.62
CA ALA A 490 -1.92 16.60 -23.48
C ALA A 490 -1.65 18.12 -23.38
N LEU A 491 -0.38 18.52 -23.21
CA LEU A 491 0.05 19.92 -23.20
C LEU A 491 0.48 20.43 -24.58
N GLU A 492 0.56 19.54 -25.58
CA GLU A 492 0.91 19.90 -26.94
C GLU A 492 -0.21 20.72 -27.58
N GLY A 493 0.08 21.99 -27.88
CA GLY A 493 -0.84 22.90 -28.55
C GLY A 493 -0.63 22.92 -30.07
N PRO A 494 -1.40 23.71 -30.82
CA PRO A 494 -1.26 23.84 -32.28
C PRO A 494 0.15 24.28 -32.73
N GLU A 495 0.89 24.98 -31.86
CA GLU A 495 2.26 25.46 -32.10
C GLU A 495 3.31 24.58 -31.38
N GLY A 496 2.98 23.31 -31.08
CA GLY A 496 3.82 22.41 -30.29
C GLY A 496 3.82 22.77 -28.80
N TYR A 497 4.96 22.69 -28.14
CA TYR A 497 5.10 22.96 -26.70
C TYR A 497 5.48 24.40 -26.37
N SER A 498 5.50 25.30 -27.35
CA SER A 498 5.91 26.70 -27.17
C SER A 498 5.01 27.41 -26.14
N GLY A 499 5.61 27.93 -25.05
CA GLY A 499 4.86 28.62 -23.99
C GLY A 499 4.18 27.72 -22.95
N THR A 500 4.31 26.42 -23.05
CA THR A 500 3.72 25.47 -22.09
C THR A 500 4.44 25.46 -20.76
N CYS A 501 3.71 25.78 -19.69
CA CYS A 501 4.25 25.83 -18.34
C CYS A 501 3.57 24.82 -17.40
N PHE A 502 4.34 24.17 -16.54
CA PHE A 502 3.81 23.31 -15.49
C PHE A 502 4.58 23.45 -14.17
N THR A 503 4.01 22.96 -13.06
CA THR A 503 4.61 23.03 -11.72
C THR A 503 5.16 21.67 -11.34
N LEU A 504 6.42 21.63 -10.88
CA LEU A 504 7.06 20.43 -10.31
C LEU A 504 8.05 20.86 -9.24
N ALA A 505 8.11 20.15 -8.10
CA ALA A 505 8.90 20.51 -6.92
C ALA A 505 8.56 21.92 -6.39
N ALA A 506 7.27 22.27 -6.38
CA ALA A 506 6.71 23.58 -5.99
C ALA A 506 7.23 24.77 -6.82
N ARG A 507 7.82 24.52 -7.98
CA ARG A 507 8.35 25.55 -8.91
C ARG A 507 7.66 25.46 -10.26
N ALA A 508 7.50 26.57 -10.94
CA ALA A 508 6.94 26.62 -12.29
C ALA A 508 8.06 26.47 -13.33
N TRP A 509 7.79 25.68 -14.36
CA TRP A 509 8.74 25.32 -15.40
C TRP A 509 8.13 25.52 -16.77
N LEU A 510 8.85 26.16 -17.68
CA LEU A 510 8.52 26.30 -19.09
C LEU A 510 9.19 25.18 -19.87
N VAL A 511 8.44 24.46 -20.69
CA VAL A 511 8.96 23.41 -21.57
C VAL A 511 9.75 24.06 -22.72
N GLU A 512 11.01 23.63 -22.90
CA GLU A 512 11.84 24.05 -24.02
C GLU A 512 11.89 22.96 -25.10
N HIS A 513 12.07 21.70 -24.68
CA HIS A 513 12.18 20.58 -25.61
C HIS A 513 11.79 19.25 -24.94
N ILE A 514 11.18 18.34 -25.71
CA ILE A 514 10.87 16.98 -25.28
C ILE A 514 11.52 15.98 -26.26
N ASP A 515 12.45 15.18 -25.72
CA ASP A 515 13.01 14.03 -26.41
C ASP A 515 12.19 12.77 -26.03
N TRP A 516 11.22 12.42 -26.86
CA TRP A 516 10.32 11.31 -26.62
C TRP A 516 11.04 9.93 -26.68
N GLU A 517 12.10 9.81 -27.47
CA GLU A 517 12.84 8.56 -27.58
C GLU A 517 13.63 8.29 -26.31
N ARG A 518 14.37 9.28 -25.82
CA ARG A 518 15.16 9.21 -24.60
C ARG A 518 14.33 9.37 -23.33
N GLY A 519 13.08 9.82 -23.45
CA GLY A 519 12.21 10.08 -22.31
C GLY A 519 12.68 11.25 -21.43
N VAL A 520 13.13 12.35 -22.04
CA VAL A 520 13.62 13.54 -21.33
C VAL A 520 12.88 14.78 -21.79
N CYS A 521 12.42 15.60 -20.82
CA CYS A 521 11.83 16.92 -21.03
C CYS A 521 12.78 17.98 -20.46
N ILE A 522 13.31 18.84 -21.30
CA ILE A 522 14.16 19.97 -20.92
C ILE A 522 13.29 21.16 -20.61
N VAL A 523 13.52 21.79 -19.47
CA VAL A 523 12.73 22.92 -18.96
C VAL A 523 13.62 24.05 -18.45
N ARG A 524 13.04 25.26 -18.36
CA ARG A 524 13.62 26.41 -17.65
C ARG A 524 12.64 27.03 -16.65
N PRO A 525 13.10 27.80 -15.66
CA PRO A 525 12.22 28.46 -14.70
C PRO A 525 11.18 29.36 -15.39
N ALA A 526 9.96 29.35 -14.87
CA ALA A 526 8.85 30.19 -15.34
C ALA A 526 8.13 30.87 -14.14
N PRO A 527 7.53 32.06 -14.34
CA PRO A 527 6.83 32.74 -13.25
C PRO A 527 5.50 32.06 -12.84
N VAL A 528 4.85 31.38 -13.78
CA VAL A 528 3.56 30.71 -13.58
C VAL A 528 3.55 29.35 -14.28
N GLY A 529 2.95 28.33 -13.68
CA GLY A 529 2.77 27.01 -14.27
C GLY A 529 1.56 26.28 -13.70
N ASN A 530 0.92 25.44 -14.52
CA ASN A 530 -0.17 24.58 -14.09
C ASN A 530 0.38 23.29 -13.45
N ALA A 531 -0.27 22.82 -12.38
CA ALA A 531 0.10 21.55 -11.78
C ALA A 531 -0.14 20.40 -12.78
N PRO A 532 0.81 19.45 -12.92
CA PRO A 532 0.65 18.28 -13.77
C PRO A 532 -0.61 17.50 -13.42
N ARG A 533 -1.21 16.88 -14.44
CA ARG A 533 -2.27 15.88 -14.22
C ARG A 533 -1.63 14.51 -14.19
N TRP A 534 -1.81 13.81 -13.08
CA TRP A 534 -1.51 12.40 -12.98
C TRP A 534 -2.84 11.64 -13.03
N ASN A 535 -2.91 10.62 -13.87
CA ASN A 535 -4.08 9.77 -13.97
C ASN A 535 -4.10 8.82 -12.75
N GLY A 536 -4.95 9.16 -11.77
CA GLY A 536 -5.34 8.25 -10.70
C GLY A 536 -6.76 7.77 -10.98
N GLY A 537 -6.99 6.46 -10.92
CA GLY A 537 -8.35 5.92 -10.98
C GLY A 537 -9.21 6.48 -9.84
N ALA A 538 -10.52 6.58 -10.05
CA ALA A 538 -11.45 6.91 -8.99
C ALA A 538 -11.29 5.86 -7.87
N ARG A 539 -10.96 6.31 -6.66
CA ARG A 539 -10.78 5.41 -5.53
C ARG A 539 -12.13 5.13 -4.90
N TRP A 540 -12.56 3.89 -5.01
CA TRP A 540 -13.73 3.44 -4.31
C TRP A 540 -13.46 3.34 -2.80
N LEU A 541 -14.40 3.83 -1.98
CA LEU A 541 -14.37 3.69 -0.55
C LEU A 541 -14.95 2.33 -0.15
N SER A 542 -14.44 1.75 0.93
CA SER A 542 -14.92 0.47 1.46
C SER A 542 -16.33 0.60 2.06
N TYR A 543 -17.00 -0.53 2.20
CA TYR A 543 -18.30 -0.60 2.87
C TYR A 543 -18.25 0.02 4.29
N ASP A 544 -17.26 -0.36 5.09
CA ASP A 544 -17.17 0.08 6.49
C ASP A 544 -16.94 1.60 6.60
N MET A 545 -16.09 2.17 5.71
CA MET A 545 -15.89 3.62 5.62
C MET A 545 -17.19 4.33 5.24
N MET A 546 -17.93 3.79 4.27
CA MET A 546 -19.18 4.40 3.82
C MET A 546 -20.26 4.32 4.89
N GLN A 547 -20.37 3.20 5.62
CA GLN A 547 -21.30 3.08 6.73
C GLN A 547 -20.93 4.03 7.88
N ALA A 548 -19.64 4.27 8.14
CA ALA A 548 -19.21 5.27 9.11
C ALA A 548 -19.58 6.69 8.67
N MET A 549 -19.40 7.02 7.36
CA MET A 549 -19.89 8.32 6.82
C MET A 549 -21.40 8.47 7.01
N ARG A 550 -22.18 7.42 6.76
CA ARG A 550 -23.62 7.43 7.00
C ARG A 550 -23.95 7.67 8.48
N ARG A 551 -23.29 6.96 9.41
CA ARG A 551 -23.48 7.16 10.86
C ARG A 551 -23.22 8.61 11.26
N VAL A 552 -22.12 9.21 10.81
CA VAL A 552 -21.75 10.62 11.09
C VAL A 552 -22.80 11.61 10.58
N LEU A 553 -23.45 11.31 9.44
CA LEU A 553 -24.51 12.15 8.86
C LEU A 553 -25.83 12.09 9.68
N VAL A 554 -26.05 10.98 10.36
CA VAL A 554 -27.29 10.75 11.13
C VAL A 554 -27.14 11.09 12.61
N ASP A 555 -25.93 10.95 13.17
CA ASP A 555 -25.63 11.25 14.56
C ASP A 555 -25.50 12.77 14.77
N ASP A 556 -26.25 13.30 15.73
CA ASP A 556 -26.20 14.72 16.06
C ASP A 556 -24.99 15.09 16.96
N ASN A 557 -24.25 14.10 17.46
CA ASN A 557 -23.08 14.34 18.29
C ASN A 557 -21.98 15.05 17.49
N THR A 558 -21.43 16.10 18.10
CA THR A 558 -20.37 16.92 17.49
C THR A 558 -19.24 17.09 18.51
N PRO A 559 -18.10 16.41 18.32
CA PRO A 559 -16.98 16.47 19.24
C PRO A 559 -16.46 17.91 19.47
N GLU A 560 -16.01 18.21 20.69
CA GLU A 560 -15.43 19.52 21.03
C GLU A 560 -14.17 19.85 20.21
N SER A 561 -13.45 18.83 19.76
CA SER A 561 -12.26 18.98 18.92
C SER A 561 -12.54 19.49 17.51
N TRP A 562 -13.80 19.63 17.12
CA TRP A 562 -14.17 20.20 15.81
C TRP A 562 -14.26 21.73 15.91
N SER A 563 -13.71 22.42 14.91
CA SER A 563 -13.88 23.88 14.80
C SER A 563 -15.35 24.28 14.62
N GLN A 564 -15.68 25.53 14.91
CA GLN A 564 -17.02 26.04 14.67
C GLN A 564 -17.41 25.89 13.18
N ARG A 565 -16.49 26.20 12.25
CA ARG A 565 -16.72 26.04 10.80
C ARG A 565 -17.03 24.59 10.42
N ALA A 566 -16.33 23.63 10.99
CA ALA A 566 -16.60 22.21 10.75
C ALA A 566 -17.97 21.78 11.29
N ARG A 567 -18.37 22.27 12.47
CA ARG A 567 -19.69 22.00 13.06
C ARG A 567 -20.82 22.57 12.22
N GLU A 568 -20.69 23.82 11.78
CA GLU A 568 -21.68 24.48 10.91
C GLU A 568 -21.81 23.80 9.54
N ALA A 569 -20.67 23.46 8.92
CA ALA A 569 -20.67 22.75 7.65
C ALA A 569 -21.28 21.34 7.79
N MET A 570 -20.96 20.61 8.86
CA MET A 570 -21.55 19.30 9.11
C MET A 570 -23.05 19.38 9.41
N ALA A 571 -23.50 20.40 10.15
CA ALA A 571 -24.94 20.63 10.36
C ALA A 571 -25.68 20.84 9.04
N THR A 572 -25.08 21.58 8.10
CA THR A 572 -25.61 21.75 6.75
C THR A 572 -25.69 20.41 5.99
N GLU A 573 -24.64 19.60 6.07
CA GLU A 573 -24.65 18.29 5.42
C GLU A 573 -25.68 17.36 6.08
N ARG A 574 -25.82 17.34 7.37
CA ARG A 574 -26.86 16.56 8.10
C ARG A 574 -28.27 16.96 7.69
N ALA A 575 -28.50 18.25 7.45
CA ALA A 575 -29.78 18.73 6.92
C ALA A 575 -30.04 18.25 5.48
N ASN A 576 -29.02 18.26 4.62
CA ASN A 576 -29.10 17.75 3.25
C ASN A 576 -29.40 16.25 3.19
N TYR A 577 -28.96 15.49 4.22
CA TYR A 577 -29.14 14.04 4.33
C TYR A 577 -30.16 13.63 5.41
N ALA A 578 -31.08 14.53 5.79
CA ALA A 578 -32.07 14.28 6.87
C ALA A 578 -32.91 13.01 6.63
N PHE A 579 -33.15 12.66 5.36
CA PHE A 579 -33.88 11.45 4.96
C PHE A 579 -33.20 10.12 5.38
N LEU A 580 -31.93 10.16 5.76
CA LEU A 580 -31.22 8.97 6.29
C LEU A 580 -31.65 8.62 7.74
N ARG A 581 -32.39 9.50 8.41
CA ARG A 581 -32.83 9.25 9.79
C ARG A 581 -33.93 8.20 9.86
N ASP A 582 -34.75 8.11 8.82
CA ASP A 582 -35.92 7.26 8.79
C ASP A 582 -35.62 5.80 8.39
N SER A 583 -34.50 5.56 7.69
CA SER A 583 -34.12 4.24 7.20
C SER A 583 -32.61 4.12 7.01
N ASP A 584 -32.10 2.94 7.29
CA ASP A 584 -30.67 2.63 7.05
C ASP A 584 -30.31 2.52 5.57
N SER A 585 -31.30 2.30 4.70
CA SER A 585 -31.10 2.08 3.26
C SER A 585 -32.30 2.61 2.45
N PRO A 586 -32.54 3.96 2.48
CA PRO A 586 -33.73 4.54 1.86
C PRO A 586 -33.66 4.52 0.34
N LEU A 587 -34.80 4.22 -0.27
CA LEU A 587 -35.06 4.41 -1.70
C LEU A 587 -35.93 5.67 -1.86
N ILE A 588 -35.34 6.71 -2.41
CA ILE A 588 -35.95 8.03 -2.58
C ILE A 588 -36.36 8.21 -4.05
N GLU A 589 -37.62 8.54 -4.26
CA GLU A 589 -38.20 8.85 -5.57
C GLU A 589 -38.01 10.33 -5.88
N GLY A 590 -37.36 10.63 -7.01
CA GLY A 590 -37.25 11.97 -7.58
C GLY A 590 -38.24 12.15 -8.74
N LYS A 591 -38.19 13.30 -9.43
CA LYS A 591 -39.11 13.60 -10.51
C LYS A 591 -38.93 12.68 -11.72
N ASP A 592 -37.69 12.37 -12.08
CA ASP A 592 -37.30 11.62 -13.27
C ASP A 592 -36.36 10.46 -12.98
N GLU A 593 -36.02 10.23 -11.70
CA GLU A 593 -35.11 9.19 -11.25
C GLU A 593 -35.45 8.70 -9.84
N ALA A 594 -35.01 7.49 -9.50
CA ALA A 594 -35.05 7.00 -8.13
C ALA A 594 -33.62 6.74 -7.65
N THR A 595 -33.32 7.00 -6.39
CA THR A 595 -31.99 6.79 -5.84
C THR A 595 -32.08 5.93 -4.59
N TRP A 596 -31.38 4.80 -4.60
CA TRP A 596 -31.19 3.95 -3.45
C TRP A 596 -29.89 4.33 -2.72
N TRP A 597 -30.03 4.89 -1.52
CA TRP A 597 -28.94 5.33 -0.66
C TRP A 597 -28.52 4.20 0.29
N ASN A 598 -27.57 3.38 -0.14
CA ASN A 598 -27.13 2.18 0.57
C ASN A 598 -25.77 2.32 1.26
N PHE A 599 -24.99 3.33 0.91
CA PHE A 599 -23.64 3.55 1.43
C PHE A 599 -22.79 2.26 1.40
N ALA A 600 -22.89 1.51 0.30
CA ALA A 600 -22.22 0.22 0.16
C ALA A 600 -20.74 0.32 -0.25
N GLY A 601 -20.31 1.49 -0.70
CA GLY A 601 -19.02 1.65 -1.37
C GLY A 601 -19.09 1.41 -2.87
N GLY A 602 -18.13 1.98 -3.61
CA GLY A 602 -18.23 1.98 -5.06
C GLY A 602 -18.06 0.60 -5.69
N ALA A 603 -17.17 -0.24 -5.17
CA ALA A 603 -16.95 -1.59 -5.68
C ALA A 603 -18.18 -2.50 -5.48
N ALA A 604 -18.85 -2.39 -4.34
CA ALA A 604 -20.12 -3.09 -4.08
C ALA A 604 -21.23 -2.56 -5.00
N ASN A 605 -21.33 -1.24 -5.13
CA ASN A 605 -22.35 -0.61 -5.96
C ASN A 605 -22.18 -0.89 -7.46
N LEU A 606 -20.96 -1.10 -7.96
CA LEU A 606 -20.74 -1.53 -9.33
C LEU A 606 -21.37 -2.89 -9.60
N LEU A 607 -21.18 -3.84 -8.70
CA LEU A 607 -21.77 -5.19 -8.83
C LEU A 607 -23.30 -5.15 -8.71
N LEU A 608 -23.82 -4.43 -7.71
CA LEU A 608 -25.26 -4.25 -7.51
C LEU A 608 -25.92 -3.56 -8.70
N ALA A 609 -25.25 -2.56 -9.31
CA ALA A 609 -25.78 -1.89 -10.48
C ALA A 609 -25.99 -2.86 -11.65
N GLN A 610 -24.99 -3.69 -11.95
CA GLN A 610 -25.12 -4.68 -13.03
C GLN A 610 -26.20 -5.71 -12.77
N LEU A 611 -26.31 -6.21 -11.53
CA LEU A 611 -27.37 -7.15 -11.15
C LEU A 611 -28.75 -6.53 -11.37
N LEU A 612 -28.95 -5.32 -10.89
CA LEU A 612 -30.22 -4.60 -11.03
C LEU A 612 -30.49 -4.20 -12.48
N GLU A 613 -29.47 -3.84 -13.26
CA GLU A 613 -29.59 -3.57 -14.68
C GLU A 613 -30.08 -4.79 -15.47
N SER A 614 -29.59 -5.98 -15.12
CA SER A 614 -30.01 -7.22 -15.77
C SER A 614 -31.45 -7.61 -15.44
N GLU A 615 -31.91 -7.38 -14.20
CA GLU A 615 -33.26 -7.73 -13.74
C GLU A 615 -34.33 -6.68 -14.16
N LEU A 616 -33.95 -5.41 -14.17
CA LEU A 616 -34.88 -4.30 -14.43
C LEU A 616 -34.84 -3.79 -15.87
N GLY A 617 -33.82 -4.16 -16.66
CA GLY A 617 -33.65 -3.69 -18.02
C GLY A 617 -33.28 -2.21 -18.12
N SER A 618 -32.62 -1.66 -17.11
CA SER A 618 -32.40 -0.22 -16.94
C SER A 618 -30.96 0.10 -16.64
N LYS A 619 -30.41 1.20 -17.17
CA LYS A 619 -29.06 1.66 -16.80
C LYS A 619 -29.05 2.38 -15.46
N LEU A 620 -28.09 2.03 -14.60
CA LEU A 620 -27.89 2.65 -13.31
C LEU A 620 -26.58 3.45 -13.27
N VAL A 621 -26.53 4.42 -12.36
CA VAL A 621 -25.30 5.15 -12.02
C VAL A 621 -24.87 4.72 -10.63
N ALA A 622 -23.72 4.04 -10.54
CA ALA A 622 -23.09 3.65 -9.30
C ALA A 622 -22.22 4.77 -8.74
N ARG A 623 -22.39 5.07 -7.44
CA ARG A 623 -21.54 5.96 -6.63
C ARG A 623 -21.15 5.23 -5.35
N ASN A 624 -20.24 5.81 -4.56
CA ASN A 624 -19.89 5.24 -3.26
C ASN A 624 -21.09 5.14 -2.30
N SER A 625 -21.98 6.13 -2.31
CA SER A 625 -23.11 6.24 -1.38
C SER A 625 -24.43 5.68 -1.91
N SER A 626 -24.55 5.49 -3.24
CA SER A 626 -25.87 5.25 -3.81
C SER A 626 -25.87 4.62 -5.20
N LEU A 627 -27.03 4.08 -5.57
CA LEU A 627 -27.38 3.70 -6.94
C LEU A 627 -28.54 4.55 -7.44
N THR A 628 -28.36 5.19 -8.59
CA THR A 628 -29.40 6.02 -9.21
C THR A 628 -29.95 5.33 -10.46
N PHE A 629 -31.27 5.13 -10.47
CA PHE A 629 -32.07 4.57 -11.56
C PHE A 629 -32.55 5.72 -12.44
N LYS A 630 -32.11 5.76 -13.71
CA LYS A 630 -32.47 6.82 -14.66
C LYS A 630 -33.80 6.55 -15.35
N GLU A 631 -34.40 7.63 -15.90
CA GLU A 631 -35.69 7.62 -16.61
C GLU A 631 -35.77 6.56 -17.73
N GLY A 632 -37.00 6.05 -17.94
CA GLY A 632 -37.32 5.02 -18.96
C GLY A 632 -37.24 3.59 -18.41
N ALA A 633 -36.70 3.41 -17.23
CA ALA A 633 -36.47 2.15 -16.59
C ALA A 633 -37.04 2.06 -15.17
N ALA A 634 -37.37 3.14 -14.53
CA ALA A 634 -38.07 3.15 -13.26
C ALA A 634 -39.51 2.67 -13.44
N LYS A 635 -39.69 1.37 -13.65
CA LYS A 635 -40.86 0.68 -13.12
C LYS A 635 -40.94 1.16 -11.68
N SER A 636 -42.11 1.47 -11.17
CA SER A 636 -42.32 2.08 -9.86
C SER A 636 -41.32 1.68 -8.78
N THR A 637 -41.05 2.55 -7.82
CA THR A 637 -40.21 2.24 -6.62
C THR A 637 -40.60 0.91 -5.97
N ALA A 638 -41.84 0.47 -6.15
CA ALA A 638 -42.33 -0.86 -5.74
C ALA A 638 -41.61 -2.00 -6.48
N ALA A 639 -41.41 -1.89 -7.80
CA ALA A 639 -40.72 -2.92 -8.57
C ALA A 639 -39.21 -2.97 -8.18
N ILE A 640 -38.58 -1.83 -7.96
CA ILE A 640 -37.19 -1.76 -7.48
C ILE A 640 -37.09 -2.45 -6.10
N ARG A 641 -37.98 -2.13 -5.17
CA ARG A 641 -38.01 -2.78 -3.83
C ARG A 641 -38.21 -4.28 -3.94
N GLN A 642 -39.14 -4.74 -4.78
CA GLN A 642 -39.38 -6.16 -5.00
C GLN A 642 -38.13 -6.88 -5.51
N THR A 643 -37.44 -6.31 -6.49
CA THR A 643 -36.16 -6.86 -7.04
C THR A 643 -35.07 -6.89 -5.98
N LEU A 644 -34.90 -5.82 -5.22
CA LEU A 644 -33.93 -5.77 -4.12
C LEU A 644 -34.21 -6.84 -3.06
N THR A 645 -35.47 -7.03 -2.71
CA THR A 645 -35.92 -8.06 -1.74
C THR A 645 -35.66 -9.47 -2.29
N SER A 646 -35.91 -9.72 -3.58
CA SER A 646 -35.59 -11.00 -4.21
C SER A 646 -34.10 -11.27 -4.17
N LEU A 647 -33.24 -10.30 -4.54
CA LEU A 647 -31.78 -10.44 -4.47
C LEU A 647 -31.29 -10.74 -3.04
N GLN A 648 -31.92 -10.13 -2.03
CA GLN A 648 -31.60 -10.39 -0.63
C GLN A 648 -32.00 -11.82 -0.23
N GLN A 649 -33.23 -12.27 -0.57
CA GLN A 649 -33.74 -13.61 -0.25
C GLN A 649 -32.91 -14.71 -0.93
N ASP A 650 -32.47 -14.47 -2.16
CA ASP A 650 -31.62 -15.38 -2.93
C ASP A 650 -30.13 -15.34 -2.52
N SER A 651 -29.80 -14.60 -1.46
CA SER A 651 -28.43 -14.42 -0.96
C SER A 651 -27.43 -13.95 -2.03
N ARG A 652 -27.91 -13.14 -2.98
CA ARG A 652 -27.07 -12.57 -4.05
C ARG A 652 -26.30 -11.34 -3.57
N PRO A 653 -25.15 -10.97 -4.19
CA PRO A 653 -24.53 -11.64 -5.33
C PRO A 653 -23.82 -12.95 -4.98
N THR A 654 -23.91 -13.89 -5.89
CA THR A 654 -23.18 -15.18 -5.88
C THR A 654 -21.85 -15.05 -6.64
N GLU A 655 -21.00 -16.08 -6.59
CA GLU A 655 -19.80 -16.16 -7.42
C GLU A 655 -20.13 -16.10 -8.93
N ALA A 656 -21.20 -16.74 -9.36
CA ALA A 656 -21.68 -16.68 -10.75
C ALA A 656 -22.05 -15.24 -11.18
N ASP A 657 -22.56 -14.43 -10.26
CA ASP A 657 -22.85 -13.02 -10.54
C ASP A 657 -21.59 -12.19 -10.72
N VAL A 658 -20.56 -12.46 -9.91
CA VAL A 658 -19.24 -11.82 -10.05
C VAL A 658 -18.58 -12.19 -11.38
N LEU A 659 -18.67 -13.44 -11.80
CA LEU A 659 -18.16 -13.88 -13.10
C LEU A 659 -18.91 -13.20 -14.27
N ARG A 660 -20.24 -13.14 -14.20
CA ARG A 660 -21.07 -12.46 -15.20
C ARG A 660 -20.75 -10.96 -15.27
N PHE A 661 -20.46 -10.32 -14.12
CA PHE A 661 -19.96 -8.95 -14.09
C PHE A 661 -18.65 -8.83 -14.89
N ALA A 662 -17.70 -9.72 -14.64
CA ALA A 662 -16.40 -9.69 -15.27
C ALA A 662 -16.47 -9.95 -16.80
N GLU A 663 -17.43 -10.75 -17.28
CA GLU A 663 -17.68 -10.97 -18.70
C GLU A 663 -18.18 -9.72 -19.41
N GLY A 664 -19.10 -8.97 -18.80
CA GLY A 664 -19.73 -7.78 -19.38
C GLY A 664 -18.93 -6.48 -19.23
N ALA A 665 -17.95 -6.44 -18.35
CA ALA A 665 -17.21 -5.22 -18.04
C ALA A 665 -16.23 -4.81 -19.15
N LYS A 666 -16.19 -3.51 -19.47
CA LYS A 666 -15.08 -2.95 -20.26
C LYS A 666 -13.82 -2.97 -19.42
N ARG A 667 -12.92 -3.90 -19.71
CA ARG A 667 -11.73 -4.15 -18.91
C ARG A 667 -10.63 -3.14 -19.19
N GLY A 668 -10.18 -2.43 -18.14
CA GLY A 668 -8.82 -1.92 -18.09
C GLY A 668 -7.87 -3.05 -17.71
N ARG A 669 -6.63 -3.00 -18.14
CA ARG A 669 -5.61 -3.99 -17.79
C ARG A 669 -5.18 -3.82 -16.33
N LEU A 670 -5.39 -4.82 -15.47
CA LEU A 670 -5.01 -4.83 -14.07
C LEU A 670 -3.54 -5.27 -13.87
N SER A 671 -3.13 -6.30 -14.64
CA SER A 671 -1.76 -6.84 -14.59
C SER A 671 -1.17 -7.02 -15.97
N LYS A 672 0.13 -6.87 -16.10
CA LYS A 672 0.86 -7.15 -17.34
C LYS A 672 0.93 -8.64 -17.69
N PHE A 673 0.61 -9.50 -16.74
CA PHE A 673 0.57 -10.96 -16.91
C PHE A 673 -0.83 -11.52 -17.26
N GLU A 674 -1.85 -10.66 -17.39
CA GLU A 674 -3.18 -11.07 -17.86
C GLU A 674 -3.16 -11.89 -19.17
N PRO A 675 -2.33 -11.58 -20.19
CA PRO A 675 -2.24 -12.40 -21.38
C PRO A 675 -1.74 -13.83 -21.17
N CYS A 676 -1.24 -14.15 -19.98
CA CYS A 676 -0.82 -15.48 -19.59
C CYS A 676 -1.97 -16.33 -19.02
N LEU A 677 -3.19 -15.78 -18.93
CA LEU A 677 -4.35 -16.43 -18.34
C LEU A 677 -5.41 -16.77 -19.39
N PRO A 678 -6.03 -17.94 -19.30
CA PRO A 678 -7.23 -18.25 -20.08
C PRO A 678 -8.41 -17.37 -19.60
N ASP A 679 -9.36 -17.10 -20.50
CA ASP A 679 -10.45 -16.14 -20.27
C ASP A 679 -11.23 -16.39 -18.97
N GLY A 680 -11.55 -17.63 -18.65
CA GLY A 680 -12.32 -17.95 -17.42
C GLY A 680 -11.57 -17.56 -16.13
N LEU A 681 -10.27 -17.82 -16.05
CA LEU A 681 -9.45 -17.45 -14.90
C LEU A 681 -9.17 -15.94 -14.86
N LEU A 682 -9.04 -15.31 -16.03
CA LEU A 682 -8.94 -13.86 -16.13
C LEU A 682 -10.22 -13.18 -15.62
N GLN A 683 -11.39 -13.74 -15.91
CA GLN A 683 -12.68 -13.24 -15.39
C GLN A 683 -12.77 -13.39 -13.88
N ARG A 684 -12.37 -14.52 -13.30
CA ARG A 684 -12.32 -14.72 -11.83
C ARG A 684 -11.39 -13.71 -11.17
N TYR A 685 -10.17 -13.55 -11.69
CA TYR A 685 -9.20 -12.58 -11.18
C TYR A 685 -9.76 -11.14 -11.23
N PHE A 686 -10.32 -10.74 -12.38
CA PHE A 686 -10.88 -9.41 -12.56
C PHE A 686 -12.04 -9.16 -11.59
N GLY A 687 -12.99 -10.09 -11.50
CA GLY A 687 -14.14 -9.99 -10.61
C GLY A 687 -13.71 -9.86 -9.14
N ALA A 688 -12.81 -10.72 -8.68
CA ALA A 688 -12.32 -10.70 -7.30
C ALA A 688 -11.57 -9.40 -6.95
N THR A 689 -10.94 -8.73 -7.95
CA THR A 689 -10.15 -7.50 -7.72
C THR A 689 -11.00 -6.23 -7.78
N VAL A 690 -12.04 -6.20 -8.63
CA VAL A 690 -12.74 -4.94 -8.97
C VAL A 690 -14.01 -4.73 -8.17
N VAL A 691 -14.70 -5.80 -7.73
CA VAL A 691 -15.96 -5.67 -7.01
C VAL A 691 -15.89 -6.21 -5.58
N ASP A 692 -16.77 -5.69 -4.73
CA ASP A 692 -16.95 -6.12 -3.33
C ASP A 692 -18.30 -6.84 -3.17
N ALA A 693 -18.28 -8.16 -3.37
CA ALA A 693 -19.49 -8.99 -3.25
C ALA A 693 -19.99 -9.06 -1.81
N ASP A 694 -19.10 -9.02 -0.81
CA ASP A 694 -19.48 -9.04 0.59
C ASP A 694 -20.16 -7.73 1.00
N GLY A 695 -19.56 -6.59 0.64
CA GLY A 695 -20.18 -5.28 0.84
C GLY A 695 -21.53 -5.16 0.16
N ALA A 696 -21.71 -5.75 -1.02
CA ALA A 696 -22.99 -5.80 -1.73
C ALA A 696 -24.06 -6.61 -0.95
N ARG A 697 -23.72 -7.81 -0.45
CA ARG A 697 -24.61 -8.62 0.40
C ARG A 697 -24.97 -7.90 1.70
N ARG A 698 -23.98 -7.29 2.36
CA ARG A 698 -24.22 -6.51 3.58
C ARG A 698 -25.14 -5.32 3.33
N ALA A 699 -25.03 -4.63 2.19
CA ALA A 699 -25.95 -3.55 1.83
C ALA A 699 -27.38 -4.04 1.61
N LEU A 700 -27.55 -5.17 0.92
CA LEU A 700 -28.89 -5.79 0.76
C LEU A 700 -29.49 -6.21 2.11
N SER A 701 -28.67 -6.64 3.07
CA SER A 701 -29.14 -7.04 4.40
C SER A 701 -29.70 -5.89 5.25
N LEU A 702 -29.46 -4.64 4.86
CA LEU A 702 -30.02 -3.45 5.51
C LEU A 702 -31.43 -3.09 5.01
N LEU A 703 -31.92 -3.73 3.93
CA LEU A 703 -33.24 -3.48 3.41
C LEU A 703 -34.31 -3.83 4.44
N GLY A 704 -35.27 -2.93 4.63
CA GLY A 704 -36.42 -3.17 5.53
C GLY A 704 -36.15 -3.04 7.02
N LYS A 705 -34.89 -2.77 7.43
CA LYS A 705 -34.59 -2.43 8.82
C LYS A 705 -35.05 -1.00 9.09
N GLN A 706 -36.19 -0.86 9.80
CA GLN A 706 -36.55 0.38 10.49
C GLN A 706 -35.59 0.53 11.68
N ARG A 707 -35.15 1.72 11.96
CA ARG A 707 -34.41 1.97 13.21
C ARG A 707 -35.37 1.80 14.38
N ASP A 708 -34.99 0.97 15.33
CA ASP A 708 -35.60 1.02 16.65
C ASP A 708 -35.31 2.42 17.22
N GLU A 709 -36.35 3.10 17.71
CA GLU A 709 -36.18 4.38 18.40
C GLU A 709 -35.14 4.19 19.52
N PRO A 710 -34.18 5.10 19.67
CA PRO A 710 -33.25 5.02 20.78
C PRO A 710 -34.04 5.12 22.09
N SER A 711 -34.01 4.03 22.88
CA SER A 711 -34.55 3.98 24.24
C SER A 711 -33.84 4.91 25.19
#